data_b50fb937a5cced49ac7d2056518ba5d6
#
_entry.id   b50fb937a5cced49ac7d2056518ba5d6
#
_cell.length_a   1.000
_cell.length_b   1.000
_cell.length_c   1.000
_cell.angle_alpha   90.00
_cell.angle_beta   90.00
_cell.angle_gamma   90.00
#
_symmetry.space_group_name_H-M   'P 1'
#
loop_
_entity.id
_entity.type
_entity.pdbx_description
1 polymer ?
#
loop_
_entity_poly.entity_id
_entity_poly.type
_entity_poly.pdbx_seq_one_letter_code
_entity_poly.pdbx_strand_id
1 'polypeptide(L)'
;MDHFELHSPYQPQGDQPQAIKELVSGILEGKHEQTLLGATGTGKTFTIANVIKEVNKPTLVLAHNKTLAGQLYGELKEFFPNNAVEYFVSYYDYYQPEAYVPSSDTYIEKESSVNDEIDKLRHSATSALLERRDVIVVASVSCIYGLVNPENYREHVLSLREGMEVERNQLLTRLVEMQFERNDIDFRRGSFRVRGDIVDIFPPGHDSSAIRVEFFGDEIEALKEIDVLTGEVKATVEHVPIFPAAHFVSNEDEISRAVATIKAELKERLEELRENNQLLEAQRLEQRTNYDIEMLLEMGYCNGIENYSRHMDGRKLGEAPYTLLDFFPKDALYVVDESHITMSQIRAMFNGDRARKEQLIQYGFRLPSALDNRPLRFEEFEERIPQMIYVSATPGPYEMAHTPTVTEQIIRPTGLLDPLIEVRPINGQIDDLIREIHDRIEKNERVFITTLTKKMSEDLTDYLKEVGIRVKYLHSDIKTLERTEIIRNLRLGEFDVLVGINLLREGLDVPEVSLVAILDADKEGFLRSERSLVQTIGRAARNANGRVIMYADKITDSMKYAIDETNRRRTIQEAYNKEHGITPKTIYKNIRDLIAITHAVEKEETTQTDFKQMTVQQRREAIEVMELEMRAAAKDLNFEKAAQLRDMILELRAQYKL
;
A
#
# COMPACT_ATOMS: atom_id res chain seq x y z
N MET A 1 11.53 20.69 -9.97
CA MET A 1 11.23 21.76 -8.97
C MET A 1 11.96 21.43 -7.68
N ASP A 2 12.38 22.45 -6.91
CA ASP A 2 13.13 22.22 -5.66
C ASP A 2 12.32 22.59 -4.40
N HIS A 3 11.05 22.95 -4.56
CA HIS A 3 10.19 23.39 -3.47
C HIS A 3 8.82 22.74 -3.53
N PHE A 4 8.25 22.46 -2.36
CA PHE A 4 6.88 22.00 -2.24
C PHE A 4 5.90 23.16 -2.26
N GLU A 5 4.91 23.08 -3.18
CA GLU A 5 3.83 24.03 -3.31
C GLU A 5 2.53 23.42 -2.78
N LEU A 6 2.11 23.83 -1.59
CA LEU A 6 0.86 23.35 -0.99
C LEU A 6 -0.34 24.09 -1.57
N HIS A 7 -1.24 23.37 -2.22
CA HIS A 7 -2.53 23.85 -2.71
C HIS A 7 -3.65 23.35 -1.81
N SER A 8 -4.33 24.25 -1.13
CA SER A 8 -5.47 23.90 -0.29
C SER A 8 -6.45 25.04 -0.19
N PRO A 9 -7.77 24.78 -0.26
CA PRO A 9 -8.81 25.78 0.04
C PRO A 9 -8.89 26.07 1.54
N TYR A 10 -8.21 25.27 2.39
CA TYR A 10 -8.24 25.39 3.84
C TYR A 10 -6.98 26.09 4.37
N GLN A 11 -7.15 26.77 5.50
CA GLN A 11 -6.06 27.27 6.32
C GLN A 11 -5.96 26.46 7.61
N PRO A 12 -4.76 26.31 8.20
CA PRO A 12 -4.61 25.62 9.48
C PRO A 12 -5.50 26.25 10.58
N GLN A 13 -6.27 25.42 11.27
CA GLN A 13 -7.21 25.83 12.33
C GLN A 13 -7.08 24.92 13.56
N GLY A 14 -7.66 25.36 14.68
CA GLY A 14 -7.61 24.62 15.94
C GLY A 14 -6.18 24.49 16.45
N ASP A 15 -5.78 23.26 16.74
CA ASP A 15 -4.42 22.94 17.21
C ASP A 15 -3.40 22.85 16.06
N GLN A 16 -3.83 22.85 14.79
CA GLN A 16 -2.96 22.64 13.64
C GLN A 16 -1.82 23.67 13.56
N PRO A 17 -2.03 25.00 13.72
CA PRO A 17 -0.94 25.97 13.68
C PRO A 17 0.16 25.72 14.71
N GLN A 18 -0.22 25.38 15.94
CA GLN A 18 0.72 25.05 17.00
C GLN A 18 1.44 23.74 16.71
N ALA A 19 0.74 22.69 16.28
CA ALA A 19 1.30 21.41 15.94
C ALA A 19 2.31 21.53 14.81
N ILE A 20 2.00 22.26 13.75
CA ILE A 20 2.91 22.54 12.64
C ILE A 20 4.18 23.22 13.16
N LYS A 21 4.03 24.29 13.94
CA LYS A 21 5.16 25.04 14.49
C LYS A 21 6.07 24.18 15.37
N GLU A 22 5.50 23.36 16.25
CA GLU A 22 6.27 22.47 17.15
C GLU A 22 7.04 21.40 16.37
N LEU A 23 6.37 20.75 15.42
CA LEU A 23 7.00 19.71 14.61
C LEU A 23 8.12 20.28 13.71
N VAL A 24 7.87 21.41 13.06
CA VAL A 24 8.87 22.11 12.23
C VAL A 24 10.08 22.54 13.07
N SER A 25 9.85 23.17 14.24
CA SER A 25 10.95 23.53 15.14
C SER A 25 11.77 22.32 15.55
N GLY A 26 11.11 21.21 15.91
CA GLY A 26 11.79 19.97 16.28
C GLY A 26 12.65 19.40 15.14
N ILE A 27 12.17 19.46 13.91
CA ILE A 27 12.95 19.03 12.72
C ILE A 27 14.17 19.93 12.52
N LEU A 28 13.99 21.25 12.61
CA LEU A 28 15.07 22.23 12.43
C LEU A 28 16.10 22.18 13.57
N GLU A 29 15.69 21.84 14.78
CA GLU A 29 16.56 21.61 15.94
C GLU A 29 17.31 20.27 15.84
N GLY A 30 16.98 19.42 14.87
CA GLY A 30 17.62 18.12 14.66
C GLY A 30 17.09 17.01 15.58
N LYS A 31 15.89 17.14 16.12
CA LYS A 31 15.25 16.03 16.87
C LYS A 31 15.09 14.83 15.94
N HIS A 32 15.53 13.67 16.42
CA HIS A 32 15.47 12.43 15.63
C HIS A 32 14.04 11.91 15.53
N GLU A 33 13.28 11.97 16.61
CA GLU A 33 11.93 11.43 16.70
C GLU A 33 10.97 12.41 17.37
N GLN A 34 9.76 12.50 16.83
CA GLN A 34 8.66 13.32 17.36
C GLN A 34 7.35 12.54 17.21
N THR A 35 6.39 12.80 18.08
CA THR A 35 5.06 12.20 18.01
C THR A 35 3.99 13.26 17.88
N LEU A 36 3.13 13.12 16.85
CA LEU A 36 1.87 13.83 16.72
C LEU A 36 0.74 12.94 17.22
N LEU A 37 0.25 13.22 18.43
CA LEU A 37 -0.96 12.62 18.97
C LEU A 37 -2.17 13.38 18.42
N GLY A 38 -2.77 12.87 17.35
CA GLY A 38 -3.89 13.53 16.68
C GLY A 38 -5.17 12.75 16.84
N ALA A 39 -6.19 13.33 17.50
CA ALA A 39 -7.50 12.71 17.58
C ALA A 39 -8.08 12.45 16.18
N THR A 40 -8.98 11.49 16.07
CA THR A 40 -9.62 11.18 14.78
C THR A 40 -10.38 12.40 14.25
N GLY A 41 -10.13 12.76 12.98
CA GLY A 41 -10.82 13.88 12.33
C GLY A 41 -10.26 15.27 12.59
N THR A 42 -9.09 15.37 13.17
CA THR A 42 -8.42 16.67 13.40
C THR A 42 -7.62 17.18 12.19
N GLY A 43 -7.57 16.44 11.10
CA GLY A 43 -6.82 16.82 9.90
C GLY A 43 -5.31 16.58 10.00
N LYS A 44 -4.89 15.44 10.56
CA LYS A 44 -3.47 15.08 10.70
C LYS A 44 -2.71 15.12 9.38
N THR A 45 -3.30 14.61 8.29
CA THR A 45 -2.68 14.63 6.95
C THR A 45 -2.40 16.06 6.49
N PHE A 46 -3.32 16.97 6.72
CA PHE A 46 -3.15 18.40 6.38
C PHE A 46 -2.04 19.05 7.22
N THR A 47 -1.96 18.72 8.50
CA THR A 47 -0.86 19.16 9.37
C THR A 47 0.49 18.70 8.85
N ILE A 48 0.61 17.41 8.52
CA ILE A 48 1.84 16.84 7.94
C ILE A 48 2.18 17.47 6.59
N ALA A 49 1.19 17.72 5.71
CA ALA A 49 1.41 18.42 4.45
C ALA A 49 2.00 19.82 4.66
N ASN A 50 1.52 20.58 5.65
CA ASN A 50 2.10 21.88 6.00
C ASN A 50 3.53 21.74 6.56
N VAL A 51 3.80 20.72 7.39
CA VAL A 51 5.17 20.44 7.87
C VAL A 51 6.11 20.16 6.70
N ILE A 52 5.71 19.29 5.75
CA ILE A 52 6.50 18.96 4.55
C ILE A 52 6.83 20.24 3.75
N LYS A 53 5.83 21.08 3.51
CA LYS A 53 6.01 22.36 2.82
C LYS A 53 7.03 23.25 3.53
N GLU A 54 6.92 23.40 4.86
CA GLU A 54 7.79 24.31 5.63
C GLU A 54 9.23 23.82 5.72
N VAL A 55 9.45 22.49 5.89
CA VAL A 55 10.80 21.94 6.00
C VAL A 55 11.46 21.65 4.67
N ASN A 56 10.68 21.54 3.61
CA ASN A 56 11.12 21.33 2.22
C ASN A 56 12.09 20.15 2.04
N LYS A 57 11.78 18.99 2.62
CA LYS A 57 12.60 17.79 2.56
C LYS A 57 11.88 16.67 1.79
N PRO A 58 12.59 15.86 0.99
CA PRO A 58 12.05 14.63 0.46
C PRO A 58 11.46 13.80 1.60
N THR A 59 10.24 13.30 1.41
CA THR A 59 9.48 12.69 2.51
C THR A 59 8.99 11.31 2.15
N LEU A 60 9.17 10.34 3.05
CA LEU A 60 8.52 9.04 3.00
C LEU A 60 7.37 9.00 4.01
N VAL A 61 6.16 8.69 3.54
CA VAL A 61 4.98 8.48 4.37
C VAL A 61 4.66 7.00 4.41
N LEU A 62 4.78 6.38 5.58
CA LEU A 62 4.57 4.95 5.79
C LEU A 62 3.17 4.67 6.31
N ALA A 63 2.47 3.74 5.67
CA ALA A 63 1.17 3.22 6.10
C ALA A 63 1.23 1.69 6.27
N HIS A 64 0.44 1.16 7.18
CA HIS A 64 0.48 -0.29 7.49
C HIS A 64 -0.25 -1.16 6.47
N ASN A 65 -1.05 -0.61 5.56
CA ASN A 65 -1.73 -1.35 4.50
C ASN A 65 -1.89 -0.55 3.20
N LYS A 66 -2.18 -1.23 2.09
CA LYS A 66 -2.38 -0.62 0.76
C LYS A 66 -3.52 0.40 0.73
N THR A 67 -4.64 0.12 1.40
CA THR A 67 -5.84 0.98 1.39
C THR A 67 -5.56 2.34 2.02
N LEU A 68 -4.93 2.34 3.20
CA LEU A 68 -4.53 3.58 3.87
C LEU A 68 -3.46 4.33 3.06
N ALA A 69 -2.48 3.60 2.51
CA ALA A 69 -1.47 4.20 1.63
C ALA A 69 -2.12 4.87 0.41
N GLY A 70 -3.10 4.22 -0.24
CA GLY A 70 -3.85 4.79 -1.36
C GLY A 70 -4.64 6.05 -0.99
N GLN A 71 -5.28 6.05 0.18
CA GLN A 71 -5.97 7.23 0.69
C GLN A 71 -5.01 8.40 0.93
N LEU A 72 -3.89 8.15 1.63
CA LEU A 72 -2.88 9.18 1.90
C LEU A 72 -2.24 9.71 0.61
N TYR A 73 -1.98 8.82 -0.36
CA TYR A 73 -1.49 9.19 -1.67
C TYR A 73 -2.44 10.14 -2.39
N GLY A 74 -3.74 9.83 -2.42
CA GLY A 74 -4.76 10.69 -3.01
C GLY A 74 -4.83 12.05 -2.35
N GLU A 75 -4.91 12.09 -1.00
CA GLU A 75 -4.96 13.33 -0.23
C GLU A 75 -3.70 14.20 -0.46
N LEU A 76 -2.50 13.59 -0.43
CA LEU A 76 -1.25 14.32 -0.64
C LEU A 76 -1.09 14.81 -2.08
N LYS A 77 -1.58 14.04 -3.07
CA LYS A 77 -1.58 14.46 -4.47
C LYS A 77 -2.49 15.66 -4.73
N GLU A 78 -3.63 15.75 -4.03
CA GLU A 78 -4.49 16.94 -4.06
C GLU A 78 -3.79 18.15 -3.42
N PHE A 79 -3.05 17.95 -2.32
CA PHE A 79 -2.30 19.02 -1.66
C PHE A 79 -1.07 19.49 -2.44
N PHE A 80 -0.46 18.60 -3.22
CA PHE A 80 0.78 18.86 -3.96
C PHE A 80 0.66 18.49 -5.45
N PRO A 81 -0.26 19.13 -6.21
CA PRO A 81 -0.55 18.74 -7.59
C PRO A 81 0.63 18.97 -8.55
N ASN A 82 1.55 19.87 -8.22
CA ASN A 82 2.71 20.23 -9.05
C ASN A 82 4.00 19.52 -8.62
N ASN A 83 3.99 18.81 -7.49
CA ASN A 83 5.16 18.10 -6.97
C ASN A 83 5.06 16.60 -7.25
N ALA A 84 6.18 15.89 -7.10
CA ALA A 84 6.20 14.44 -7.27
C ALA A 84 5.62 13.75 -6.03
N VAL A 85 4.35 13.40 -6.09
CA VAL A 85 3.72 12.52 -5.10
C VAL A 85 3.62 11.14 -5.71
N GLU A 86 4.32 10.18 -5.12
CA GLU A 86 4.55 8.85 -5.64
C GLU A 86 3.95 7.77 -4.73
N TYR A 87 3.69 6.59 -5.30
CA TYR A 87 3.07 5.48 -4.60
C TYR A 87 3.93 4.22 -4.67
N PHE A 88 4.28 3.65 -3.52
CA PHE A 88 5.16 2.49 -3.44
C PHE A 88 4.61 1.43 -2.48
N VAL A 89 3.83 0.51 -3.02
CA VAL A 89 3.28 -0.63 -2.27
C VAL A 89 3.68 -1.95 -2.92
N SER A 90 3.30 -3.07 -2.33
CA SER A 90 3.50 -4.37 -2.99
C SER A 90 2.75 -4.41 -4.32
N TYR A 91 3.46 -4.72 -5.41
CA TYR A 91 2.90 -4.79 -6.76
C TYR A 91 2.20 -6.13 -7.08
N TYR A 92 2.14 -7.03 -6.10
CA TYR A 92 1.41 -8.28 -6.26
C TYR A 92 -0.06 -8.10 -5.92
N ASP A 93 -0.95 -8.49 -6.86
CA ASP A 93 -2.37 -8.64 -6.62
C ASP A 93 -2.66 -9.91 -5.85
N TYR A 94 -1.99 -10.98 -6.26
CA TYR A 94 -1.94 -12.25 -5.55
C TYR A 94 -0.47 -12.62 -5.28
N TYR A 95 -0.17 -13.02 -4.07
CA TYR A 95 1.16 -13.47 -3.69
C TYR A 95 1.08 -14.68 -2.76
N GLN A 96 1.48 -15.82 -3.27
CA GLN A 96 1.73 -17.02 -2.50
C GLN A 96 3.25 -17.21 -2.42
N PRO A 97 3.87 -16.99 -1.25
CA PRO A 97 5.30 -17.20 -1.10
C PRO A 97 5.66 -18.67 -1.25
N GLU A 98 6.83 -18.93 -1.82
CA GLU A 98 7.43 -20.26 -1.81
C GLU A 98 7.57 -20.76 -0.37
N ALA A 99 7.07 -21.95 -0.09
CA ALA A 99 7.12 -22.55 1.24
C ALA A 99 7.21 -24.08 1.17
N TYR A 100 7.70 -24.69 2.25
CA TYR A 100 7.66 -26.12 2.41
C TYR A 100 7.04 -26.47 3.76
N VAL A 101 6.12 -27.44 3.75
CA VAL A 101 5.42 -27.94 4.93
C VAL A 101 5.90 -29.37 5.22
N PRO A 102 6.85 -29.56 6.15
CA PRO A 102 7.45 -30.89 6.40
C PRO A 102 6.43 -31.94 6.85
N SER A 103 5.39 -31.55 7.61
CA SER A 103 4.40 -32.50 8.14
C SER A 103 3.56 -33.18 7.07
N SER A 104 3.39 -32.55 5.90
CA SER A 104 2.63 -33.08 4.76
C SER A 104 3.48 -33.35 3.53
N ASP A 105 4.81 -33.16 3.62
CA ASP A 105 5.76 -33.23 2.50
C ASP A 105 5.27 -32.43 1.29
N THR A 106 4.76 -31.21 1.56
CA THR A 106 4.15 -30.38 0.54
C THR A 106 5.04 -29.19 0.24
N TYR A 107 5.55 -29.15 -0.99
CA TYR A 107 6.20 -27.94 -1.53
C TYR A 107 5.16 -27.05 -2.19
N ILE A 108 5.12 -25.80 -1.76
CA ILE A 108 4.28 -24.74 -2.30
C ILE A 108 5.16 -23.88 -3.19
N GLU A 109 4.91 -23.93 -4.48
CA GLU A 109 5.62 -23.08 -5.44
C GLU A 109 5.20 -21.61 -5.26
N LYS A 110 6.14 -20.68 -5.52
CA LYS A 110 5.83 -19.25 -5.57
C LYS A 110 4.83 -19.01 -6.69
N GLU A 111 3.68 -18.49 -6.34
CA GLU A 111 2.68 -18.03 -7.30
C GLU A 111 2.39 -16.55 -7.07
N SER A 112 2.46 -15.76 -8.11
CA SER A 112 2.21 -14.31 -8.03
C SER A 112 1.62 -13.79 -9.32
N SER A 113 0.69 -12.85 -9.19
CA SER A 113 0.24 -11.98 -10.28
C SER A 113 0.72 -10.56 -10.00
N VAL A 114 1.28 -9.93 -11.00
CA VAL A 114 1.81 -8.56 -10.91
C VAL A 114 0.74 -7.60 -11.40
N ASN A 115 0.56 -6.51 -10.69
CA ASN A 115 -0.27 -5.39 -11.12
C ASN A 115 0.61 -4.36 -11.85
N ASP A 116 0.42 -4.25 -13.16
CA ASP A 116 1.22 -3.39 -14.02
C ASP A 116 1.11 -1.90 -13.65
N GLU A 117 -0.03 -1.45 -13.14
CA GLU A 117 -0.21 -0.06 -12.71
C GLU A 117 0.57 0.23 -11.43
N ILE A 118 0.56 -0.69 -10.47
CA ILE A 118 1.37 -0.54 -9.24
C ILE A 118 2.85 -0.65 -9.56
N ASP A 119 3.24 -1.54 -10.47
CA ASP A 119 4.64 -1.67 -10.90
C ASP A 119 5.14 -0.38 -11.56
N LYS A 120 4.35 0.22 -12.45
CA LYS A 120 4.60 1.54 -13.02
C LYS A 120 4.83 2.61 -11.95
N LEU A 121 3.94 2.67 -10.95
CA LEU A 121 4.06 3.66 -9.86
C LEU A 121 5.32 3.44 -9.02
N ARG A 122 5.77 2.21 -8.84
CA ARG A 122 7.04 1.89 -8.17
C ARG A 122 8.26 2.37 -8.97
N HIS A 123 8.25 2.17 -10.29
CA HIS A 123 9.28 2.70 -11.17
C HIS A 123 9.31 4.23 -11.16
N SER A 124 8.13 4.88 -11.20
CA SER A 124 8.01 6.33 -11.06
C SER A 124 8.62 6.84 -9.74
N ALA A 125 8.33 6.17 -8.63
CA ALA A 125 8.86 6.55 -7.32
C ALA A 125 10.40 6.47 -7.25
N THR A 126 11.00 5.38 -7.73
CA THR A 126 12.47 5.22 -7.72
C THR A 126 13.15 6.24 -8.64
N SER A 127 12.59 6.50 -9.81
CA SER A 127 13.10 7.49 -10.75
C SER A 127 13.00 8.91 -10.17
N ALA A 128 11.85 9.28 -9.62
CA ALA A 128 11.63 10.60 -9.02
C ALA A 128 12.61 10.87 -7.87
N LEU A 129 12.90 9.89 -7.02
CA LEU A 129 13.86 10.03 -5.91
C LEU A 129 15.30 10.27 -6.39
N LEU A 130 15.66 9.78 -7.58
CA LEU A 130 16.99 10.01 -8.16
C LEU A 130 17.12 11.34 -8.90
N GLU A 131 15.99 11.91 -9.38
CA GLU A 131 15.98 13.11 -10.21
C GLU A 131 15.58 14.39 -9.46
N ARG A 132 14.71 14.27 -8.43
CA ARG A 132 14.04 15.42 -7.83
C ARG A 132 14.24 15.44 -6.32
N ARG A 133 14.08 16.65 -5.76
CA ARG A 133 14.09 16.87 -4.30
C ARG A 133 12.69 17.07 -3.71
N ASP A 134 11.75 17.51 -4.53
CA ASP A 134 10.36 17.76 -4.16
C ASP A 134 9.49 16.49 -4.29
N VAL A 135 9.93 15.40 -3.63
CA VAL A 135 9.32 14.08 -3.74
C VAL A 135 8.70 13.65 -2.41
N ILE A 136 7.44 13.24 -2.48
CA ILE A 136 6.73 12.57 -1.40
C ILE A 136 6.41 11.15 -1.88
N VAL A 137 6.93 10.13 -1.22
CA VAL A 137 6.57 8.74 -1.50
C VAL A 137 5.64 8.24 -0.40
N VAL A 138 4.45 7.77 -0.78
CA VAL A 138 3.55 7.08 0.14
C VAL A 138 3.74 5.59 -0.06
N ALA A 139 4.16 4.89 0.99
CA ALA A 139 4.52 3.49 0.92
C ALA A 139 3.83 2.64 1.98
N SER A 140 3.64 1.36 1.67
CA SER A 140 3.34 0.36 2.67
C SER A 140 4.63 -0.21 3.28
N VAL A 141 4.50 -1.10 4.27
CA VAL A 141 5.65 -1.79 4.88
C VAL A 141 6.52 -2.55 3.87
N SER A 142 6.02 -2.78 2.64
CA SER A 142 6.82 -3.36 1.56
C SER A 142 8.10 -2.59 1.21
N CYS A 143 8.20 -1.33 1.58
CA CYS A 143 9.39 -0.49 1.35
C CYS A 143 10.66 -0.96 2.09
N ILE A 144 10.53 -1.81 3.12
CA ILE A 144 11.67 -2.38 3.86
C ILE A 144 12.19 -3.70 3.24
N TYR A 145 11.56 -4.19 2.18
CA TYR A 145 12.02 -5.37 1.44
C TYR A 145 13.09 -5.01 0.41
N GLY A 146 13.87 -6.04 0.03
CA GLY A 146 14.98 -5.90 -0.91
C GLY A 146 14.58 -5.25 -2.24
N LEU A 147 15.38 -4.27 -2.64
CA LEU A 147 15.34 -3.57 -3.90
C LEU A 147 16.75 -3.55 -4.48
N VAL A 148 16.91 -3.08 -5.71
CA VAL A 148 18.24 -2.92 -6.32
C VAL A 148 19.08 -1.89 -5.57
N ASN A 149 20.41 -2.03 -5.66
CA ASN A 149 21.35 -0.99 -5.20
C ASN A 149 21.08 0.33 -5.96
N PRO A 150 20.80 1.44 -5.27
CA PRO A 150 20.54 2.73 -5.92
C PRO A 150 21.70 3.22 -6.81
N GLU A 151 22.96 2.94 -6.44
CA GLU A 151 24.12 3.31 -7.22
C GLU A 151 24.17 2.54 -8.53
N ASN A 152 24.00 1.20 -8.48
CA ASN A 152 23.93 0.37 -9.68
C ASN A 152 22.76 0.80 -10.57
N TYR A 153 21.58 1.06 -9.98
CA TYR A 153 20.42 1.53 -10.73
C TYR A 153 20.68 2.85 -11.45
N ARG A 154 21.40 3.78 -10.80
CA ARG A 154 21.81 5.08 -11.39
C ARG A 154 22.83 4.91 -12.51
N GLU A 155 23.77 3.98 -12.38
CA GLU A 155 24.78 3.69 -13.42
C GLU A 155 24.16 3.14 -14.71
N HIS A 156 23.01 2.50 -14.61
CA HIS A 156 22.25 1.98 -15.75
C HIS A 156 21.33 3.03 -16.40
N VAL A 157 21.22 4.24 -15.85
CA VAL A 157 20.45 5.32 -16.49
C VAL A 157 21.14 5.76 -17.78
N LEU A 158 20.38 5.78 -18.86
CA LEU A 158 20.84 6.25 -20.16
C LEU A 158 20.46 7.72 -20.34
N SER A 159 21.46 8.59 -20.32
CA SER A 159 21.27 10.03 -20.53
C SER A 159 21.36 10.34 -22.02
N LEU A 160 20.26 10.77 -22.64
CA LEU A 160 20.21 11.17 -24.05
C LEU A 160 20.12 12.68 -24.16
N ARG A 161 20.85 13.25 -25.11
CA ARG A 161 20.89 14.70 -25.37
C ARG A 161 20.81 14.97 -26.87
N GLU A 162 20.17 16.05 -27.25
CA GLU A 162 20.25 16.60 -28.61
C GLU A 162 21.68 16.91 -28.97
N GLY A 163 22.13 16.56 -30.17
CA GLY A 163 23.50 16.70 -30.64
C GLY A 163 24.48 15.63 -30.11
N MET A 164 24.01 14.63 -29.38
CA MET A 164 24.85 13.53 -28.89
C MET A 164 25.23 12.58 -30.04
N GLU A 165 26.56 12.32 -30.19
CA GLU A 165 27.07 11.32 -31.14
C GLU A 165 26.95 9.92 -30.48
N VAL A 166 26.09 9.06 -31.04
CA VAL A 166 25.92 7.67 -30.65
C VAL A 166 25.35 6.87 -31.81
N GLU A 167 25.97 5.74 -32.15
CA GLU A 167 25.42 4.84 -33.17
C GLU A 167 24.04 4.30 -32.72
N ARG A 168 23.04 4.36 -33.63
CA ARG A 168 21.70 3.85 -33.34
C ARG A 168 21.73 2.41 -32.78
N ASN A 169 22.53 1.52 -33.38
CA ASN A 169 22.62 0.13 -32.93
C ASN A 169 23.20 0.02 -31.52
N GLN A 170 24.15 0.88 -31.14
CA GLN A 170 24.68 0.93 -29.79
C GLN A 170 23.60 1.37 -28.79
N LEU A 171 22.76 2.35 -29.15
CA LEU A 171 21.58 2.70 -28.35
C LEU A 171 20.64 1.50 -28.17
N LEU A 172 20.34 0.76 -29.23
CA LEU A 172 19.45 -0.43 -29.16
C LEU A 172 20.03 -1.51 -28.23
N THR A 173 21.34 -1.78 -28.34
CA THR A 173 22.03 -2.74 -27.46
C THR A 173 21.90 -2.28 -25.99
N ARG A 174 22.14 -1.00 -25.72
CA ARG A 174 22.02 -0.46 -24.37
C ARG A 174 20.62 -0.56 -23.81
N LEU A 175 19.57 -0.35 -24.62
CA LEU A 175 18.17 -0.52 -24.20
C LEU A 175 17.87 -1.99 -23.82
N VAL A 176 18.38 -2.96 -24.59
CA VAL A 176 18.23 -4.39 -24.26
C VAL A 176 18.96 -4.74 -22.95
N GLU A 177 20.18 -4.25 -22.75
CA GLU A 177 20.90 -4.37 -21.47
C GLU A 177 20.09 -3.82 -20.28
N MET A 178 19.35 -2.71 -20.50
CA MET A 178 18.46 -2.09 -19.54
C MET A 178 17.10 -2.82 -19.39
N GLN A 179 16.97 -4.02 -19.97
CA GLN A 179 15.77 -4.87 -19.93
C GLN A 179 14.57 -4.31 -20.69
N PHE A 180 14.76 -3.40 -21.65
CA PHE A 180 13.71 -3.04 -22.59
C PHE A 180 13.52 -4.13 -23.63
N GLU A 181 12.29 -4.44 -23.93
CA GLU A 181 11.91 -5.38 -25.01
C GLU A 181 11.76 -4.66 -26.33
N ARG A 182 12.38 -5.16 -27.42
CA ARG A 182 12.07 -4.64 -28.74
C ARG A 182 10.74 -5.18 -29.19
N ASN A 183 9.77 -4.30 -29.40
CA ASN A 183 8.46 -4.68 -29.91
C ASN A 183 7.94 -3.60 -30.88
N ASP A 184 8.03 -3.89 -32.17
CA ASP A 184 7.63 -2.96 -33.24
C ASP A 184 6.11 -2.98 -33.49
N ILE A 185 5.37 -3.95 -32.92
CA ILE A 185 3.93 -4.18 -33.14
C ILE A 185 3.12 -3.74 -31.91
N ASP A 186 3.43 -4.32 -30.74
CA ASP A 186 2.77 -4.04 -29.47
C ASP A 186 3.68 -3.13 -28.63
N PHE A 187 3.50 -1.82 -28.78
CA PHE A 187 4.32 -0.82 -28.11
C PHE A 187 3.79 -0.54 -26.71
N ARG A 188 4.29 -1.31 -25.75
CA ARG A 188 3.91 -1.27 -24.34
C ARG A 188 5.02 -0.69 -23.45
N ARG A 189 4.70 -0.42 -22.20
CA ARG A 189 5.69 0.05 -21.20
C ARG A 189 6.86 -0.93 -21.09
N GLY A 190 8.07 -0.40 -20.95
CA GLY A 190 9.30 -1.20 -20.93
C GLY A 190 9.68 -1.77 -22.30
N SER A 191 9.10 -1.26 -23.39
CA SER A 191 9.50 -1.64 -24.74
C SER A 191 10.02 -0.45 -25.55
N PHE A 192 10.70 -0.77 -26.65
CA PHE A 192 11.08 0.19 -27.66
C PHE A 192 10.75 -0.34 -29.06
N ARG A 193 10.54 0.55 -30.00
CA ARG A 193 10.32 0.22 -31.41
C ARG A 193 11.23 1.04 -32.30
N VAL A 194 11.55 0.50 -33.47
CA VAL A 194 12.49 1.12 -34.43
C VAL A 194 11.80 1.28 -35.78
N ARG A 195 11.83 2.51 -36.32
CA ARG A 195 11.29 2.83 -37.65
C ARG A 195 12.29 3.71 -38.40
N GLY A 196 13.16 3.09 -39.19
CA GLY A 196 14.23 3.78 -39.90
C GLY A 196 15.22 4.43 -38.92
N ASP A 197 15.36 5.73 -38.98
CA ASP A 197 16.24 6.52 -38.10
C ASP A 197 15.54 7.03 -36.82
N ILE A 198 14.34 6.49 -36.53
CA ILE A 198 13.56 6.84 -35.36
C ILE A 198 13.52 5.66 -34.40
N VAL A 199 13.82 5.93 -33.13
CA VAL A 199 13.64 4.98 -32.01
C VAL A 199 12.65 5.58 -31.02
N ASP A 200 11.50 4.93 -30.84
CA ASP A 200 10.52 5.28 -29.81
C ASP A 200 10.75 4.39 -28.60
N ILE A 201 10.93 4.98 -27.42
CA ILE A 201 11.17 4.29 -26.15
C ILE A 201 10.00 4.60 -25.21
N PHE A 202 9.36 3.55 -24.67
CA PHE A 202 8.27 3.71 -23.71
C PHE A 202 8.77 3.36 -22.29
N PRO A 203 9.16 4.36 -21.47
CA PRO A 203 9.66 4.12 -20.13
C PRO A 203 8.62 3.43 -19.22
N PRO A 204 9.04 2.56 -18.29
CA PRO A 204 8.11 1.79 -17.45
C PRO A 204 7.29 2.67 -16.47
N GLY A 205 7.81 3.83 -16.07
CA GLY A 205 7.15 4.78 -15.17
C GLY A 205 6.19 5.77 -15.84
N HIS A 206 6.06 5.74 -17.19
CA HIS A 206 5.20 6.67 -17.92
C HIS A 206 3.81 6.09 -18.19
N ASP A 207 2.79 6.95 -18.25
CA ASP A 207 1.39 6.54 -18.50
C ASP A 207 1.08 6.40 -19.99
N SER A 208 1.21 7.50 -20.72
CA SER A 208 0.76 7.64 -22.10
C SER A 208 1.78 8.40 -22.95
N SER A 209 2.97 8.63 -22.44
CA SER A 209 4.03 9.31 -23.18
C SER A 209 5.22 8.40 -23.39
N ALA A 210 5.81 8.48 -24.58
CA ALA A 210 7.05 7.82 -24.94
C ALA A 210 8.07 8.85 -25.41
N ILE A 211 9.34 8.47 -25.38
CA ILE A 211 10.44 9.31 -25.86
C ILE A 211 10.80 8.87 -27.28
N ARG A 212 10.70 9.78 -28.20
CA ARG A 212 11.15 9.61 -29.59
C ARG A 212 12.53 10.19 -29.77
N VAL A 213 13.47 9.35 -30.20
CA VAL A 213 14.83 9.72 -30.57
C VAL A 213 14.93 9.71 -32.09
N GLU A 214 15.19 10.86 -32.69
CA GLU A 214 15.39 11.03 -34.14
C GLU A 214 16.88 11.14 -34.43
N PHE A 215 17.38 10.32 -35.33
CA PHE A 215 18.79 10.27 -35.72
C PHE A 215 19.02 10.91 -37.08
N PHE A 216 20.14 11.61 -37.21
CA PHE A 216 20.74 11.96 -38.49
C PHE A 216 22.14 11.34 -38.58
N GLY A 217 22.26 10.19 -39.23
CA GLY A 217 23.46 9.36 -39.17
C GLY A 217 23.67 8.79 -37.77
N ASP A 218 24.80 9.13 -37.14
CA ASP A 218 25.17 8.70 -35.78
C ASP A 218 24.98 9.83 -34.74
N GLU A 219 24.24 10.88 -35.08
CA GLU A 219 23.91 11.98 -34.19
C GLU A 219 22.44 12.00 -33.86
N ILE A 220 22.11 12.29 -32.63
CA ILE A 220 20.72 12.53 -32.17
C ILE A 220 20.31 13.94 -32.63
N GLU A 221 19.50 14.02 -33.69
CA GLU A 221 19.00 15.29 -34.21
C GLU A 221 17.95 15.94 -33.33
N ALA A 222 17.04 15.12 -32.73
CA ALA A 222 15.99 15.64 -31.88
C ALA A 222 15.51 14.59 -30.87
N LEU A 223 15.08 15.08 -29.69
CA LEU A 223 14.40 14.32 -28.66
C LEU A 223 12.98 14.88 -28.48
N LYS A 224 11.97 14.03 -28.55
CA LYS A 224 10.56 14.44 -28.46
C LYS A 224 9.79 13.55 -27.49
N GLU A 225 8.98 14.15 -26.66
CA GLU A 225 7.95 13.44 -25.91
C GLU A 225 6.72 13.32 -26.81
N ILE A 226 6.26 12.09 -27.02
CA ILE A 226 5.13 11.77 -27.88
C ILE A 226 4.03 11.08 -27.11
N ASP A 227 2.78 11.23 -27.54
CA ASP A 227 1.69 10.42 -27.08
C ASP A 227 1.78 9.01 -27.71
N VAL A 228 1.68 7.98 -26.88
CA VAL A 228 1.87 6.59 -27.32
C VAL A 228 0.77 6.14 -28.29
N LEU A 229 -0.47 6.60 -28.07
CA LEU A 229 -1.64 6.20 -28.86
C LEU A 229 -1.72 6.95 -30.18
N THR A 230 -1.59 8.29 -30.14
CA THR A 230 -1.76 9.15 -31.31
C THR A 230 -0.46 9.41 -32.08
N GLY A 231 0.69 9.28 -31.40
CA GLY A 231 2.00 9.63 -31.94
C GLY A 231 2.24 11.15 -32.03
N GLU A 232 1.34 11.97 -31.48
CA GLU A 232 1.47 13.42 -31.46
C GLU A 232 2.62 13.86 -30.56
N VAL A 233 3.37 14.86 -31.00
CA VAL A 233 4.46 15.44 -30.22
C VAL A 233 3.87 16.35 -29.15
N LYS A 234 4.08 15.98 -27.87
CA LYS A 234 3.68 16.77 -26.70
C LYS A 234 4.68 17.87 -26.36
N ALA A 235 5.98 17.53 -26.45
CA ALA A 235 7.06 18.45 -26.17
C ALA A 235 8.33 18.06 -26.96
N THR A 236 9.21 19.03 -27.22
CA THR A 236 10.60 18.79 -27.61
C THR A 236 11.48 19.06 -26.40
N VAL A 237 12.42 18.17 -26.14
CA VAL A 237 13.31 18.20 -24.97
C VAL A 237 14.76 18.16 -25.43
N GLU A 238 15.64 18.90 -24.77
CA GLU A 238 17.07 18.90 -25.07
C GLU A 238 17.83 17.75 -24.40
N HIS A 239 17.25 17.22 -23.30
CA HIS A 239 17.85 16.16 -22.51
C HIS A 239 16.75 15.28 -21.87
N VAL A 240 16.96 13.98 -21.86
CA VAL A 240 16.08 13.03 -21.17
C VAL A 240 16.88 11.86 -20.58
N PRO A 241 16.72 11.54 -19.29
CA PRO A 241 17.20 10.30 -18.70
C PRO A 241 16.21 9.17 -18.99
N ILE A 242 16.71 8.03 -19.42
CA ILE A 242 15.94 6.79 -19.57
C ILE A 242 16.38 5.85 -18.46
N PHE A 243 15.44 5.46 -17.61
CA PHE A 243 15.66 4.51 -16.53
C PHE A 243 15.44 3.07 -16.98
N PRO A 244 16.06 2.07 -16.34
CA PRO A 244 15.88 0.67 -16.68
C PRO A 244 14.41 0.23 -16.66
N ALA A 245 14.06 -0.72 -17.53
CA ALA A 245 12.71 -1.27 -17.62
C ALA A 245 12.36 -2.22 -16.46
N ALA A 246 13.36 -2.70 -15.73
CA ALA A 246 13.21 -3.54 -14.54
C ALA A 246 14.06 -2.99 -13.39
N HIS A 247 13.63 -3.25 -12.13
CA HIS A 247 14.43 -2.86 -10.97
C HIS A 247 15.70 -3.72 -10.81
N PHE A 248 15.68 -4.96 -11.27
CA PHE A 248 16.85 -5.83 -11.25
C PHE A 248 17.49 -5.88 -12.64
N VAL A 249 18.53 -5.10 -12.82
CA VAL A 249 19.35 -5.08 -14.04
C VAL A 249 20.79 -5.40 -13.64
N SER A 250 21.42 -6.33 -14.34
CA SER A 250 22.79 -6.75 -14.10
C SER A 250 23.52 -6.89 -15.45
N ASN A 251 24.76 -6.43 -15.49
CA ASN A 251 25.61 -6.63 -16.66
C ASN A 251 26.24 -8.03 -16.65
N GLU A 252 26.87 -8.44 -17.78
CA GLU A 252 27.49 -9.78 -17.93
C GLU A 252 28.59 -10.04 -16.89
N ASP A 253 29.35 -9.03 -16.49
CA ASP A 253 30.41 -9.16 -15.49
C ASP A 253 29.83 -9.41 -14.10
N GLU A 254 28.75 -8.74 -13.76
CA GLU A 254 28.01 -8.95 -12.49
C GLU A 254 27.40 -10.34 -12.43
N ILE A 255 26.77 -10.81 -13.51
CA ILE A 255 26.22 -12.16 -13.62
C ILE A 255 27.32 -13.20 -13.49
N SER A 256 28.44 -13.02 -14.20
CA SER A 256 29.58 -13.94 -14.14
C SER A 256 30.17 -14.04 -12.73
N ARG A 257 30.31 -12.91 -12.03
CA ARG A 257 30.75 -12.85 -10.64
C ARG A 257 29.77 -13.55 -9.71
N ALA A 258 28.46 -13.27 -9.86
CA ALA A 258 27.41 -13.90 -9.06
C ALA A 258 27.38 -15.41 -9.25
N VAL A 259 27.44 -15.89 -10.49
CA VAL A 259 27.48 -17.33 -10.80
C VAL A 259 28.71 -18.03 -10.18
N ALA A 260 29.85 -17.38 -10.19
CA ALA A 260 31.06 -17.94 -9.55
C ALA A 260 30.86 -18.13 -8.04
N THR A 261 30.27 -17.12 -7.36
CA THR A 261 30.03 -17.20 -5.91
C THR A 261 28.87 -18.14 -5.56
N ILE A 262 27.82 -18.24 -6.41
CA ILE A 262 26.73 -19.22 -6.26
C ILE A 262 27.27 -20.63 -6.36
N LYS A 263 28.14 -20.94 -7.34
CA LYS A 263 28.78 -22.26 -7.49
C LYS A 263 29.64 -22.63 -6.29
N ALA A 264 30.36 -21.66 -5.72
CA ALA A 264 31.18 -21.90 -4.52
C ALA A 264 30.30 -22.27 -3.32
N GLU A 265 29.23 -21.50 -3.06
CA GLU A 265 28.26 -21.76 -1.98
C GLU A 265 27.54 -23.11 -2.18
N LEU A 266 27.12 -23.40 -3.43
CA LEU A 266 26.50 -24.69 -3.76
C LEU A 266 27.41 -25.86 -3.40
N LYS A 267 28.67 -25.77 -3.77
CA LYS A 267 29.67 -26.84 -3.48
C LYS A 267 29.80 -27.10 -1.97
N GLU A 268 30.02 -26.05 -1.19
CA GLU A 268 30.09 -26.14 0.28
C GLU A 268 28.81 -26.75 0.88
N ARG A 269 27.64 -26.29 0.43
CA ARG A 269 26.38 -26.80 0.95
C ARG A 269 26.10 -28.24 0.58
N LEU A 270 26.47 -28.66 -0.63
CA LEU A 270 26.35 -30.06 -1.05
C LEU A 270 27.26 -31.00 -0.23
N GLU A 271 28.49 -30.58 0.09
CA GLU A 271 29.42 -31.34 0.94
C GLU A 271 28.77 -31.50 2.34
N GLU A 272 28.27 -30.42 2.95
CA GLU A 272 27.60 -30.45 4.25
C GLU A 272 26.37 -31.38 4.27
N LEU A 273 25.50 -31.29 3.26
CA LEU A 273 24.28 -32.11 3.17
C LEU A 273 24.65 -33.61 3.01
N ARG A 274 25.69 -33.93 2.21
CA ARG A 274 26.15 -35.30 2.00
C ARG A 274 26.80 -35.88 3.26
N GLU A 275 27.59 -35.09 3.99
CA GLU A 275 28.16 -35.49 5.29
C GLU A 275 27.07 -35.77 6.33
N ASN A 276 25.99 -35.04 6.31
CA ASN A 276 24.82 -35.24 7.18
C ASN A 276 23.85 -36.32 6.66
N ASN A 277 24.23 -37.07 5.58
CA ASN A 277 23.40 -38.09 4.95
C ASN A 277 22.03 -37.60 4.43
N GLN A 278 21.94 -36.31 4.07
CA GLN A 278 20.75 -35.66 3.49
C GLN A 278 20.86 -35.70 1.94
N LEU A 279 20.81 -36.91 1.37
CA LEU A 279 21.10 -37.14 -0.04
C LEU A 279 20.01 -36.62 -0.96
N LEU A 280 18.75 -36.66 -0.53
CA LEU A 280 17.62 -36.16 -1.30
C LEU A 280 17.66 -34.62 -1.40
N GLU A 281 17.92 -33.98 -0.28
CA GLU A 281 18.09 -32.55 -0.18
C GLU A 281 19.26 -32.05 -1.04
N ALA A 282 20.39 -32.79 -0.99
CA ALA A 282 21.55 -32.48 -1.81
C ALA A 282 21.22 -32.57 -3.31
N GLN A 283 20.57 -33.65 -3.75
CA GLN A 283 20.18 -33.82 -5.15
C GLN A 283 19.22 -32.74 -5.63
N ARG A 284 18.21 -32.42 -4.83
CA ARG A 284 17.22 -31.39 -5.12
C ARG A 284 17.88 -30.03 -5.28
N LEU A 285 18.72 -29.65 -4.33
CA LEU A 285 19.44 -28.38 -4.34
C LEU A 285 20.40 -28.28 -5.56
N GLU A 286 21.14 -29.35 -5.86
CA GLU A 286 22.06 -29.40 -6.99
C GLU A 286 21.34 -29.20 -8.33
N GLN A 287 20.24 -29.92 -8.56
CA GLN A 287 19.44 -29.79 -9.78
C GLN A 287 18.86 -28.39 -9.95
N ARG A 288 18.23 -27.86 -8.89
CA ARG A 288 17.59 -26.53 -8.95
C ARG A 288 18.62 -25.44 -9.19
N THR A 289 19.70 -25.44 -8.42
CA THR A 289 20.69 -24.35 -8.51
C THR A 289 21.42 -24.37 -9.84
N ASN A 290 21.76 -25.55 -10.39
CA ASN A 290 22.41 -25.65 -11.70
C ASN A 290 21.47 -25.15 -12.82
N TYR A 291 20.18 -25.48 -12.77
CA TYR A 291 19.19 -24.96 -13.70
C TYR A 291 19.08 -23.44 -13.62
N ASP A 292 19.02 -22.89 -12.42
CA ASP A 292 18.97 -21.44 -12.22
C ASP A 292 20.25 -20.75 -12.76
N ILE A 293 21.42 -21.37 -12.60
CA ILE A 293 22.69 -20.89 -13.16
C ILE A 293 22.68 -20.88 -14.69
N GLU A 294 22.17 -21.93 -15.33
CA GLU A 294 22.03 -21.98 -16.80
C GLU A 294 21.13 -20.84 -17.29
N MET A 295 19.99 -20.64 -16.64
CA MET A 295 19.07 -19.54 -16.98
C MET A 295 19.71 -18.16 -16.80
N LEU A 296 20.48 -17.96 -15.73
CA LEU A 296 21.19 -16.69 -15.51
C LEU A 296 22.24 -16.42 -16.59
N LEU A 297 22.97 -17.45 -17.05
CA LEU A 297 24.00 -17.29 -18.08
C LEU A 297 23.42 -17.08 -19.49
N GLU A 298 22.30 -17.75 -19.81
CA GLU A 298 21.70 -17.68 -21.16
C GLU A 298 20.74 -16.50 -21.31
N MET A 299 19.96 -16.21 -20.27
CA MET A 299 18.86 -15.24 -20.31
C MET A 299 19.08 -13.99 -19.46
N GLY A 300 20.14 -13.98 -18.62
CA GLY A 300 20.34 -12.92 -17.62
C GLY A 300 19.33 -12.93 -16.46
N TYR A 301 18.45 -13.91 -16.40
CA TYR A 301 17.36 -14.01 -15.42
C TYR A 301 17.00 -15.46 -15.10
N CYS A 302 16.53 -15.73 -13.88
CA CYS A 302 15.94 -17.01 -13.49
C CYS A 302 14.75 -16.81 -12.55
N ASN A 303 13.84 -17.79 -12.50
CA ASN A 303 12.72 -17.76 -11.54
C ASN A 303 13.24 -17.80 -10.10
N GLY A 304 12.85 -16.78 -9.30
CA GLY A 304 13.32 -16.66 -7.92
C GLY A 304 14.72 -16.05 -7.83
N ILE A 305 15.14 -15.24 -8.82
CA ILE A 305 16.42 -14.52 -8.84
C ILE A 305 16.68 -13.75 -7.54
N GLU A 306 15.63 -13.28 -6.89
CA GLU A 306 15.70 -12.59 -5.60
C GLU A 306 16.38 -13.43 -4.50
N ASN A 307 16.33 -14.77 -4.58
CA ASN A 307 17.01 -15.64 -3.63
C ASN A 307 18.54 -15.62 -3.78
N TYR A 308 19.02 -15.10 -4.91
CA TYR A 308 20.45 -14.91 -5.20
C TYR A 308 20.88 -13.43 -5.05
N SER A 309 20.02 -12.56 -4.50
CA SER A 309 20.26 -11.11 -4.41
C SER A 309 21.59 -10.75 -3.76
N ARG A 310 22.02 -11.48 -2.71
CA ARG A 310 23.33 -11.28 -2.08
C ARG A 310 24.48 -11.42 -3.08
N HIS A 311 24.42 -12.42 -3.94
CA HIS A 311 25.44 -12.69 -4.95
C HIS A 311 25.39 -11.65 -6.07
N MET A 312 24.20 -11.26 -6.50
CA MET A 312 23.99 -10.24 -7.53
C MET A 312 24.53 -8.89 -7.08
N ASP A 313 24.18 -8.46 -5.86
CA ASP A 313 24.63 -7.19 -5.27
C ASP A 313 26.10 -7.21 -4.81
N GLY A 314 26.71 -8.38 -4.69
CA GLY A 314 28.07 -8.55 -4.12
C GLY A 314 28.13 -8.29 -2.60
N ARG A 315 27.02 -8.38 -1.88
CA ARG A 315 26.94 -8.18 -0.41
C ARG A 315 27.61 -9.32 0.35
N LYS A 316 28.09 -9.01 1.55
CA LYS A 316 28.61 -9.99 2.49
C LYS A 316 27.49 -10.78 3.16
N LEU A 317 27.84 -11.94 3.73
CA LEU A 317 26.91 -12.75 4.50
C LEU A 317 26.28 -11.94 5.65
N GLY A 318 24.94 -11.93 5.71
CA GLY A 318 24.18 -11.26 6.75
C GLY A 318 24.07 -9.73 6.58
N GLU A 319 24.69 -9.15 5.57
CA GLU A 319 24.57 -7.73 5.25
C GLU A 319 23.14 -7.37 4.84
N ALA A 320 22.67 -6.21 5.30
CA ALA A 320 21.32 -5.74 5.00
C ALA A 320 21.10 -5.54 3.49
N PRO A 321 19.93 -5.90 2.96
CA PRO A 321 19.60 -5.61 1.58
C PRO A 321 19.42 -4.10 1.37
N TYR A 322 19.62 -3.66 0.13
CA TYR A 322 19.17 -2.34 -0.30
C TYR A 322 17.64 -2.32 -0.38
N THR A 323 17.05 -1.19 -0.03
CA THR A 323 15.59 -1.01 0.03
C THR A 323 15.21 0.34 -0.54
N LEU A 324 13.92 0.67 -0.57
CA LEU A 324 13.47 2.01 -0.96
C LEU A 324 14.11 3.12 -0.08
N LEU A 325 14.41 2.82 1.18
CA LEU A 325 15.01 3.79 2.09
C LEU A 325 16.39 4.26 1.62
N ASP A 326 17.12 3.39 0.91
CA ASP A 326 18.46 3.69 0.40
C ASP A 326 18.43 4.63 -0.84
N PHE A 327 17.24 4.82 -1.47
CA PHE A 327 17.03 5.80 -2.52
C PHE A 327 16.82 7.23 -2.00
N PHE A 328 16.43 7.36 -0.72
CA PHE A 328 16.23 8.66 -0.11
C PHE A 328 17.56 9.36 0.25
N PRO A 329 17.61 10.69 0.13
CA PRO A 329 18.77 11.43 0.60
C PRO A 329 18.86 11.40 2.14
N LYS A 330 20.08 11.62 2.65
CA LYS A 330 20.38 11.55 4.09
C LYS A 330 19.64 12.55 4.98
N ASP A 331 19.04 13.58 4.39
CA ASP A 331 18.27 14.62 5.07
C ASP A 331 16.77 14.44 4.94
N ALA A 332 16.30 13.30 4.45
CA ALA A 332 14.89 13.01 4.23
C ALA A 332 14.09 12.99 5.55
N LEU A 333 12.80 13.30 5.44
CA LEU A 333 11.82 13.19 6.51
C LEU A 333 11.02 11.89 6.38
N TYR A 334 10.82 11.21 7.50
CA TYR A 334 9.99 10.01 7.56
C TYR A 334 8.75 10.27 8.42
N VAL A 335 7.59 9.95 7.89
CA VAL A 335 6.31 10.07 8.60
C VAL A 335 5.69 8.69 8.67
N VAL A 336 5.39 8.21 9.87
CA VAL A 336 4.80 6.90 10.10
C VAL A 336 3.37 7.09 10.55
N ASP A 337 2.42 6.85 9.63
CA ASP A 337 1.01 6.97 9.94
C ASP A 337 0.49 5.72 10.65
N GLU A 338 -0.50 5.89 11.53
CA GLU A 338 -0.99 4.87 12.45
C GLU A 338 0.19 4.07 13.07
N SER A 339 1.15 4.80 13.60
CA SER A 339 2.47 4.32 14.01
C SER A 339 2.42 3.13 14.96
N HIS A 340 1.43 3.08 15.86
CA HIS A 340 1.23 1.97 16.81
C HIS A 340 1.04 0.60 16.14
N ILE A 341 0.54 0.58 14.88
CA ILE A 341 0.42 -0.64 14.05
C ILE A 341 1.63 -0.77 13.14
N THR A 342 1.97 0.29 12.41
CA THR A 342 3.02 0.29 11.39
C THR A 342 4.37 -0.12 11.99
N MET A 343 4.76 0.43 13.13
CA MET A 343 6.02 0.08 13.80
C MET A 343 6.04 -1.38 14.29
N SER A 344 4.90 -1.87 14.77
CA SER A 344 4.76 -3.27 15.18
C SER A 344 4.89 -4.24 14.01
N GLN A 345 4.36 -3.88 12.83
CA GLN A 345 4.50 -4.67 11.61
C GLN A 345 5.96 -4.70 11.13
N ILE A 346 6.63 -3.55 11.06
CA ILE A 346 8.05 -3.46 10.66
C ILE A 346 8.89 -4.40 11.53
N ARG A 347 8.65 -4.42 12.85
CA ARG A 347 9.36 -5.29 13.78
C ARG A 347 9.10 -6.78 13.55
N ALA A 348 7.88 -7.15 13.17
CA ALA A 348 7.48 -8.55 13.00
C ALA A 348 7.90 -9.16 11.66
N MET A 349 8.09 -8.35 10.61
CA MET A 349 8.31 -8.83 9.23
C MET A 349 9.53 -9.72 9.08
N PHE A 350 10.66 -9.37 9.69
CA PHE A 350 11.90 -10.12 9.58
C PHE A 350 11.77 -11.56 10.08
N ASN A 351 11.17 -11.77 11.24
CA ASN A 351 11.06 -13.09 11.85
C ASN A 351 10.15 -14.03 11.06
N GLY A 352 9.06 -13.50 10.48
CA GLY A 352 8.14 -14.27 9.66
C GLY A 352 8.78 -14.77 8.36
N ASP A 353 9.53 -13.91 7.66
CA ASP A 353 10.25 -14.28 6.44
C ASP A 353 11.35 -15.30 6.71
N ARG A 354 12.12 -15.08 7.76
CA ARG A 354 13.23 -15.97 8.16
C ARG A 354 12.75 -17.39 8.45
N ALA A 355 11.72 -17.57 9.27
CA ALA A 355 11.20 -18.89 9.64
C ALA A 355 10.77 -19.72 8.42
N ARG A 356 10.14 -19.08 7.43
CA ARG A 356 9.74 -19.72 6.17
C ARG A 356 10.95 -20.16 5.34
N LYS A 357 11.96 -19.32 5.19
CA LYS A 357 13.16 -19.61 4.40
C LYS A 357 14.07 -20.64 5.04
N GLU A 358 14.16 -20.67 6.36
CA GLU A 358 14.90 -21.71 7.08
C GLU A 358 14.39 -23.12 6.71
N GLN A 359 13.07 -23.31 6.56
CA GLN A 359 12.50 -24.58 6.10
C GLN A 359 12.92 -24.90 4.66
N LEU A 360 12.88 -23.95 3.74
CA LEU A 360 13.30 -24.14 2.34
C LEU A 360 14.78 -24.55 2.24
N ILE A 361 15.65 -23.95 3.06
CA ILE A 361 17.08 -24.24 3.09
C ILE A 361 17.36 -25.61 3.73
N GLN A 362 16.68 -25.91 4.84
CA GLN A 362 16.86 -27.18 5.55
C GLN A 362 16.52 -28.38 4.67
N TYR A 363 15.49 -28.26 3.83
CA TYR A 363 15.01 -29.34 2.97
C TYR A 363 15.53 -29.27 1.51
N GLY A 364 16.58 -28.48 1.25
CA GLY A 364 17.30 -28.44 -0.01
C GLY A 364 16.57 -27.76 -1.18
N PHE A 365 15.62 -26.87 -0.92
CA PHE A 365 14.94 -26.09 -1.96
C PHE A 365 15.68 -24.81 -2.32
N ARG A 366 16.43 -24.22 -1.37
CA ARG A 366 17.20 -23.01 -1.58
C ARG A 366 18.56 -23.06 -0.89
N LEU A 367 19.51 -22.28 -1.43
CA LEU A 367 20.82 -22.05 -0.81
C LEU A 367 20.69 -21.22 0.49
N PRO A 368 21.63 -21.34 1.43
CA PRO A 368 21.65 -20.50 2.64
C PRO A 368 21.59 -19.00 2.36
N SER A 369 22.16 -18.53 1.24
CA SER A 369 22.10 -17.12 0.80
C SER A 369 20.70 -16.58 0.58
N ALA A 370 19.68 -17.45 0.43
CA ALA A 370 18.28 -17.02 0.35
C ALA A 370 17.82 -16.29 1.62
N LEU A 371 18.46 -16.50 2.77
CA LEU A 371 18.21 -15.76 4.01
C LEU A 371 18.58 -14.28 3.91
N ASP A 372 19.48 -13.92 3.00
CA ASP A 372 19.93 -12.53 2.82
C ASP A 372 18.99 -11.72 1.88
N ASN A 373 18.06 -12.39 1.20
CA ASN A 373 16.90 -11.76 0.58
C ASN A 373 15.78 -11.63 1.63
N ARG A 374 15.79 -10.60 2.39
CA ARG A 374 14.96 -10.41 3.58
C ARG A 374 14.52 -8.98 3.75
N PRO A 375 13.46 -8.70 4.51
CA PRO A 375 13.21 -7.34 4.94
C PRO A 375 14.31 -6.87 5.90
N LEU A 376 14.42 -5.57 6.09
CA LEU A 376 15.30 -5.00 7.10
C LEU A 376 14.93 -5.54 8.49
N ARG A 377 15.95 -5.74 9.32
CA ARG A 377 15.74 -5.87 10.76
C ARG A 377 15.29 -4.52 11.31
N PHE A 378 14.64 -4.54 12.45
CA PHE A 378 14.12 -3.32 13.05
C PHE A 378 15.23 -2.28 13.33
N GLU A 379 16.35 -2.72 13.86
CA GLU A 379 17.53 -1.87 14.13
C GLU A 379 18.12 -1.29 12.85
N GLU A 380 18.17 -2.09 11.76
CA GLU A 380 18.64 -1.64 10.45
C GLU A 380 17.70 -0.59 9.83
N PHE A 381 16.40 -0.70 10.11
CA PHE A 381 15.41 0.29 9.72
C PHE A 381 15.64 1.61 10.50
N GLU A 382 15.80 1.54 11.81
CA GLU A 382 16.07 2.73 12.66
C GLU A 382 17.35 3.47 12.26
N GLU A 383 18.43 2.74 11.97
CA GLU A 383 19.72 3.32 11.54
C GLU A 383 19.65 4.11 10.24
N ARG A 384 18.70 3.77 9.34
CA ARG A 384 18.55 4.44 8.03
C ARG A 384 17.76 5.73 8.10
N ILE A 385 17.06 5.97 9.20
CA ILE A 385 16.13 7.10 9.30
C ILE A 385 16.77 8.27 10.05
N PRO A 386 16.97 9.40 9.38
CA PRO A 386 17.57 10.57 10.02
C PRO A 386 16.61 11.33 10.93
N GLN A 387 15.33 11.45 10.53
CA GLN A 387 14.29 12.14 11.29
C GLN A 387 12.93 11.50 11.04
N MET A 388 12.16 11.28 12.11
CA MET A 388 10.87 10.58 12.05
C MET A 388 9.78 11.32 12.84
N ILE A 389 8.58 11.37 12.25
CA ILE A 389 7.35 11.79 12.93
C ILE A 389 6.41 10.59 13.01
N TYR A 390 6.07 10.20 14.21
CA TYR A 390 4.99 9.23 14.47
C TYR A 390 3.66 9.94 14.49
N VAL A 391 2.69 9.44 13.73
CA VAL A 391 1.33 10.00 13.68
C VAL A 391 0.35 8.95 14.14
N SER A 392 -0.37 9.22 15.22
CA SER A 392 -1.39 8.30 15.73
C SER A 392 -2.40 9.01 16.65
N ALA A 393 -3.63 8.48 16.68
CA ALA A 393 -4.59 8.86 17.72
C ALA A 393 -4.33 8.15 19.05
N THR A 394 -3.58 7.04 19.00
CA THR A 394 -3.25 6.16 20.13
C THR A 394 -1.80 5.66 20.02
N PRO A 395 -0.79 6.53 20.19
CA PRO A 395 0.62 6.13 20.10
C PRO A 395 0.95 4.93 20.97
N GLY A 396 1.90 4.09 20.52
CA GLY A 396 2.35 2.92 21.22
C GLY A 396 3.38 3.19 22.33
N PRO A 397 3.70 2.18 23.17
CA PRO A 397 4.77 2.31 24.16
C PRO A 397 6.11 2.63 23.54
N TYR A 398 6.36 2.12 22.32
CA TYR A 398 7.60 2.38 21.60
C TYR A 398 7.74 3.87 21.30
N GLU A 399 6.75 4.47 20.64
CA GLU A 399 6.75 5.88 20.26
C GLU A 399 6.85 6.79 21.52
N MET A 400 6.08 6.46 22.55
CA MET A 400 6.07 7.21 23.80
C MET A 400 7.41 7.13 24.57
N ALA A 401 8.14 6.01 24.46
CA ALA A 401 9.45 5.85 25.07
C ALA A 401 10.57 6.60 24.33
N HIS A 402 10.43 6.79 23.02
CA HIS A 402 11.46 7.40 22.16
C HIS A 402 11.22 8.89 21.91
N THR A 403 10.03 9.38 22.21
CA THR A 403 9.68 10.80 21.96
C THR A 403 9.74 11.61 23.27
N PRO A 404 10.65 12.58 23.39
CA PRO A 404 10.76 13.42 24.59
C PRO A 404 9.56 14.35 24.79
N THR A 405 8.91 14.75 23.69
CA THR A 405 7.73 15.63 23.70
C THR A 405 6.70 15.12 22.71
N VAL A 406 5.45 15.08 23.15
CA VAL A 406 4.29 14.70 22.31
C VAL A 406 3.54 15.96 21.94
N THR A 407 3.40 16.21 20.64
CA THR A 407 2.57 17.29 20.11
C THR A 407 1.13 16.81 20.02
N GLU A 408 0.21 17.47 20.72
CA GLU A 408 -1.21 17.09 20.71
C GLU A 408 -2.00 17.90 19.66
N GLN A 409 -2.89 17.21 18.96
CA GLN A 409 -3.86 17.80 18.02
C GLN A 409 -5.24 17.22 18.30
N ILE A 410 -6.00 17.89 19.17
CA ILE A 410 -7.26 17.40 19.74
C ILE A 410 -8.46 18.13 19.12
N ILE A 411 -8.32 19.40 18.79
CA ILE A 411 -9.40 20.23 18.26
C ILE A 411 -9.67 19.87 16.80
N ARG A 412 -10.95 19.63 16.49
CA ARG A 412 -11.41 19.46 15.09
C ARG A 412 -11.82 20.80 14.50
N PRO A 413 -11.36 21.15 13.28
CA PRO A 413 -11.80 22.36 12.60
C PRO A 413 -13.33 22.48 12.42
N THR A 414 -14.01 21.33 12.39
CA THR A 414 -15.47 21.24 12.29
C THR A 414 -16.23 21.58 13.58
N GLY A 415 -15.51 21.72 14.69
CA GLY A 415 -16.07 21.84 16.03
C GLY A 415 -16.66 20.55 16.61
N LEU A 416 -16.54 19.43 15.91
CA LEU A 416 -17.04 18.14 16.40
C LEU A 416 -16.31 17.71 17.67
N LEU A 417 -17.10 17.21 18.61
CA LEU A 417 -16.64 16.76 19.93
C LEU A 417 -16.38 15.26 19.92
N ASP A 418 -15.52 14.80 20.81
CA ASP A 418 -15.48 13.38 21.13
C ASP A 418 -16.80 12.92 21.71
N PRO A 419 -17.26 11.67 21.44
CA PRO A 419 -18.60 11.25 21.77
C PRO A 419 -18.83 11.13 23.28
N LEU A 420 -20.08 11.23 23.70
CA LEU A 420 -20.48 10.89 25.05
C LEU A 420 -20.44 9.38 25.24
N ILE A 421 -19.87 8.91 26.35
CA ILE A 421 -19.77 7.49 26.69
C ILE A 421 -20.73 7.19 27.83
N GLU A 422 -21.53 6.16 27.66
CA GLU A 422 -22.38 5.58 28.69
C GLU A 422 -21.98 4.12 28.95
N VAL A 423 -21.91 3.75 30.22
CA VAL A 423 -21.72 2.34 30.62
C VAL A 423 -23.07 1.81 31.11
N ARG A 424 -23.55 0.73 30.51
CA ARG A 424 -24.82 0.08 30.85
C ARG A 424 -24.61 -1.40 31.19
N PRO A 425 -25.50 -2.01 32.01
CA PRO A 425 -25.34 -3.40 32.41
C PRO A 425 -25.48 -4.36 31.24
N ILE A 426 -24.83 -5.52 31.32
CA ILE A 426 -24.90 -6.59 30.30
C ILE A 426 -26.30 -7.23 30.30
N ASN A 427 -26.91 -7.35 31.46
CA ASN A 427 -28.28 -7.92 31.56
C ASN A 427 -29.27 -7.00 30.81
N GLY A 428 -29.98 -7.55 29.83
CA GLY A 428 -30.94 -6.82 28.99
C GLY A 428 -30.25 -5.97 27.87
N GLN A 429 -28.96 -6.15 27.62
CA GLN A 429 -28.19 -5.37 26.64
C GLN A 429 -28.81 -5.43 25.23
N ILE A 430 -29.36 -6.56 24.80
CA ILE A 430 -29.90 -6.69 23.44
C ILE A 430 -31.20 -5.92 23.28
N ASP A 431 -32.10 -5.97 24.25
CA ASP A 431 -33.37 -5.22 24.22
C ASP A 431 -33.08 -3.68 24.28
N ASP A 432 -32.14 -3.29 25.11
CA ASP A 432 -31.70 -1.91 25.20
C ASP A 432 -31.05 -1.43 23.89
N LEU A 433 -30.19 -2.25 23.29
CA LEU A 433 -29.55 -1.97 22.02
C LEU A 433 -30.57 -1.82 20.86
N ILE A 434 -31.57 -2.69 20.79
CA ILE A 434 -32.63 -2.62 19.77
C ILE A 434 -33.39 -1.29 19.88
N ARG A 435 -33.71 -0.83 21.09
CA ARG A 435 -34.35 0.46 21.31
C ARG A 435 -33.48 1.62 20.80
N GLU A 436 -32.19 1.62 21.14
CA GLU A 436 -31.24 2.62 20.68
C GLU A 436 -31.06 2.59 19.14
N ILE A 437 -31.10 1.41 18.53
CA ILE A 437 -31.06 1.27 17.07
C ILE A 437 -32.29 1.93 16.43
N HIS A 438 -33.49 1.67 16.93
CA HIS A 438 -34.72 2.29 16.42
C HIS A 438 -34.67 3.82 16.52
N ASP A 439 -34.20 4.37 17.65
CA ASP A 439 -34.02 5.80 17.83
C ASP A 439 -33.05 6.43 16.78
N ARG A 440 -32.05 5.67 16.31
CA ARG A 440 -31.13 6.12 15.27
C ARG A 440 -31.70 5.99 13.86
N ILE A 441 -32.44 4.91 13.61
CA ILE A 441 -33.14 4.70 12.33
C ILE A 441 -34.16 5.83 12.09
N GLU A 442 -34.93 6.23 13.10
CA GLU A 442 -35.87 7.35 13.00
C GLU A 442 -35.20 8.67 12.62
N LYS A 443 -33.95 8.87 13.02
CA LYS A 443 -33.12 10.04 12.69
C LYS A 443 -32.34 9.88 11.38
N ASN A 444 -32.51 8.76 10.68
CA ASN A 444 -31.74 8.40 9.50
C ASN A 444 -30.23 8.32 9.75
N GLU A 445 -29.85 7.92 10.96
CA GLU A 445 -28.48 7.71 11.39
C GLU A 445 -28.12 6.22 11.37
N ARG A 446 -26.80 5.89 11.46
CA ARG A 446 -26.28 4.51 11.37
C ARG A 446 -25.65 4.07 12.68
N VAL A 447 -25.56 2.77 12.87
CA VAL A 447 -25.05 2.16 14.10
C VAL A 447 -23.93 1.17 13.79
N PHE A 448 -22.83 1.25 14.57
CA PHE A 448 -21.80 0.22 14.63
C PHE A 448 -21.94 -0.59 15.92
N ILE A 449 -21.83 -1.92 15.81
CA ILE A 449 -21.83 -2.83 16.95
C ILE A 449 -20.57 -3.68 16.91
N THR A 450 -19.82 -3.68 18.01
CA THR A 450 -18.62 -4.53 18.15
C THR A 450 -18.87 -5.68 19.10
N THR A 451 -18.50 -6.88 18.67
CA THR A 451 -18.58 -8.12 19.45
C THR A 451 -17.20 -8.72 19.69
N LEU A 452 -17.10 -9.81 20.45
CA LEU A 452 -15.82 -10.47 20.76
C LEU A 452 -15.50 -11.65 19.83
N THR A 453 -16.51 -12.30 19.28
CA THR A 453 -16.31 -13.50 18.47
C THR A 453 -17.13 -13.46 17.17
N LYS A 454 -16.67 -14.21 16.17
CA LYS A 454 -17.34 -14.39 14.87
C LYS A 454 -18.77 -14.91 15.07
N LYS A 455 -18.90 -15.97 15.88
CA LYS A 455 -20.18 -16.56 16.18
C LYS A 455 -21.16 -15.57 16.81
N MET A 456 -20.69 -14.79 17.79
CA MET A 456 -21.53 -13.75 18.44
C MET A 456 -21.99 -12.69 17.43
N SER A 457 -21.14 -12.30 16.49
CA SER A 457 -21.53 -11.36 15.41
C SER A 457 -22.58 -11.96 14.49
N GLU A 458 -22.44 -13.22 14.12
CA GLU A 458 -23.38 -13.95 13.26
C GLU A 458 -24.74 -14.11 13.94
N ASP A 459 -24.74 -14.65 15.17
CA ASP A 459 -25.96 -14.86 15.97
C ASP A 459 -26.72 -13.53 16.20
N LEU A 460 -26.00 -12.45 16.52
CA LEU A 460 -26.61 -11.13 16.71
C LEU A 460 -27.17 -10.57 15.41
N THR A 461 -26.45 -10.73 14.29
CA THR A 461 -26.90 -10.26 12.98
C THR A 461 -28.20 -10.96 12.57
N ASP A 462 -28.28 -12.27 12.76
CA ASP A 462 -29.49 -13.04 12.43
C ASP A 462 -30.65 -12.65 13.33
N TYR A 463 -30.43 -12.50 14.62
CA TYR A 463 -31.44 -12.02 15.55
C TYR A 463 -31.97 -10.62 15.19
N LEU A 464 -31.10 -9.68 14.86
CA LEU A 464 -31.51 -8.34 14.43
C LEU A 464 -32.31 -8.35 13.13
N LYS A 465 -32.00 -9.24 12.19
CA LYS A 465 -32.81 -9.45 10.98
C LYS A 465 -34.19 -9.98 11.29
N GLU A 466 -34.31 -10.97 12.22
CA GLU A 466 -35.59 -11.55 12.65
C GLU A 466 -36.51 -10.48 13.25
N VAL A 467 -35.98 -9.51 13.97
CA VAL A 467 -36.77 -8.40 14.52
C VAL A 467 -36.96 -7.23 13.52
N GLY A 468 -36.58 -7.43 12.25
CA GLY A 468 -36.88 -6.48 11.15
C GLY A 468 -35.90 -5.35 10.99
N ILE A 469 -34.70 -5.41 11.60
CA ILE A 469 -33.66 -4.41 11.44
C ILE A 469 -32.80 -4.76 10.21
N ARG A 470 -32.53 -3.77 9.36
CA ARG A 470 -31.63 -3.92 8.22
C ARG A 470 -30.18 -3.88 8.70
N VAL A 471 -29.55 -5.05 8.76
CA VAL A 471 -28.20 -5.25 9.33
C VAL A 471 -27.32 -6.08 8.42
N LYS A 472 -26.03 -5.76 8.38
CA LYS A 472 -25.00 -6.60 7.79
C LYS A 472 -23.90 -6.93 8.81
N TYR A 473 -23.22 -8.05 8.58
CA TYR A 473 -22.06 -8.47 9.33
C TYR A 473 -20.79 -8.30 8.51
N LEU A 474 -19.75 -7.73 9.11
CA LEU A 474 -18.43 -7.56 8.52
C LEU A 474 -17.43 -8.50 9.19
N HIS A 475 -16.97 -9.52 8.47
CA HIS A 475 -15.98 -10.50 8.96
C HIS A 475 -14.60 -10.32 8.30
N SER A 476 -13.59 -11.02 8.85
CA SER A 476 -12.20 -10.91 8.43
C SER A 476 -11.93 -11.44 7.02
N ASP A 477 -12.78 -12.35 6.54
CA ASP A 477 -12.57 -13.07 5.28
C ASP A 477 -13.17 -12.33 4.07
N ILE A 478 -13.86 -11.20 4.31
CA ILE A 478 -14.41 -10.33 3.26
C ILE A 478 -13.26 -9.62 2.54
N LYS A 479 -13.25 -9.74 1.21
CA LYS A 479 -12.27 -9.07 0.34
C LYS A 479 -12.39 -7.54 0.44
N THR A 480 -11.33 -6.84 0.13
CA THR A 480 -11.24 -5.37 0.25
C THR A 480 -12.33 -4.65 -0.54
N LEU A 481 -12.61 -5.08 -1.77
CA LEU A 481 -13.69 -4.53 -2.61
C LEU A 481 -15.07 -4.66 -1.99
N GLU A 482 -15.43 -5.87 -1.59
CA GLU A 482 -16.71 -6.16 -0.96
C GLU A 482 -16.89 -5.37 0.34
N ARG A 483 -15.79 -5.19 1.09
CA ARG A 483 -15.78 -4.34 2.29
C ARG A 483 -16.09 -2.89 1.96
N THR A 484 -15.49 -2.35 0.91
CA THR A 484 -15.73 -0.96 0.46
C THR A 484 -17.19 -0.78 0.01
N GLU A 485 -17.74 -1.78 -0.66
CA GLU A 485 -19.13 -1.79 -1.07
C GLU A 485 -20.11 -1.86 0.12
N ILE A 486 -19.83 -2.69 1.11
CA ILE A 486 -20.62 -2.76 2.35
C ILE A 486 -20.65 -1.40 3.05
N ILE A 487 -19.52 -0.72 3.15
CA ILE A 487 -19.43 0.61 3.77
C ILE A 487 -20.19 1.65 2.95
N ARG A 488 -20.07 1.62 1.64
CA ARG A 488 -20.82 2.48 0.75
C ARG A 488 -22.34 2.29 0.92
N ASN A 489 -22.78 1.05 0.94
CA ASN A 489 -24.20 0.71 1.08
C ASN A 489 -24.77 1.11 2.45
N LEU A 490 -23.96 1.01 3.51
CA LEU A 490 -24.30 1.57 4.82
C LEU A 490 -24.50 3.10 4.75
N ARG A 491 -23.58 3.80 4.10
CA ARG A 491 -23.68 5.27 3.92
C ARG A 491 -24.89 5.67 3.08
N LEU A 492 -25.20 4.90 2.03
CA LEU A 492 -26.39 5.11 1.20
C LEU A 492 -27.70 4.77 1.93
N GLY A 493 -27.64 4.07 3.06
CA GLY A 493 -28.82 3.70 3.83
C GLY A 493 -29.55 2.46 3.31
N GLU A 494 -28.87 1.61 2.55
CA GLU A 494 -29.42 0.30 2.17
C GLU A 494 -29.64 -0.60 3.39
N PHE A 495 -28.82 -0.40 4.42
CA PHE A 495 -29.00 -0.98 5.75
C PHE A 495 -28.55 0.01 6.83
N ASP A 496 -28.93 -0.23 8.10
CA ASP A 496 -28.81 0.76 9.18
C ASP A 496 -27.74 0.38 10.20
N VAL A 497 -27.43 -0.91 10.32
CA VAL A 497 -26.55 -1.47 11.35
C VAL A 497 -25.46 -2.31 10.74
N LEU A 498 -24.22 -2.05 11.16
CA LEU A 498 -23.07 -2.90 10.83
C LEU A 498 -22.53 -3.55 12.10
N VAL A 499 -22.48 -4.88 12.10
CA VAL A 499 -21.94 -5.70 13.19
C VAL A 499 -20.59 -6.26 12.80
N GLY A 500 -19.64 -6.31 13.73
CA GLY A 500 -18.35 -6.95 13.48
C GLY A 500 -17.49 -7.08 14.72
N ILE A 501 -16.45 -7.90 14.63
CA ILE A 501 -15.50 -8.12 15.72
C ILE A 501 -14.52 -6.95 15.80
N ASN A 502 -13.97 -6.59 14.64
CA ASN A 502 -12.94 -5.56 14.51
C ASN A 502 -13.34 -4.58 13.39
N LEU A 503 -14.37 -3.78 13.67
CA LEU A 503 -14.81 -2.70 12.78
C LEU A 503 -13.80 -1.55 12.69
N LEU A 504 -12.66 -1.72 13.36
CA LEU A 504 -11.71 -0.66 13.68
C LEU A 504 -10.53 -0.59 12.73
N ARG A 505 -10.44 -1.54 11.80
CA ARG A 505 -9.38 -1.43 10.80
C ARG A 505 -9.60 -0.16 10.01
N GLU A 506 -8.55 0.60 9.89
CA GLU A 506 -8.46 1.95 9.36
C GLU A 506 -9.19 2.10 8.02
N GLY A 507 -9.57 3.33 7.69
CA GLY A 507 -10.30 3.64 6.46
C GLY A 507 -11.83 3.70 6.58
N LEU A 508 -12.41 3.44 7.78
CA LEU A 508 -13.84 3.61 8.05
C LEU A 508 -14.16 5.04 8.48
N ASP A 509 -14.34 5.92 7.52
CA ASP A 509 -14.85 7.28 7.75
C ASP A 509 -16.32 7.35 7.36
N VAL A 510 -17.22 7.09 8.33
CA VAL A 510 -18.67 7.05 8.13
C VAL A 510 -19.33 8.10 9.02
N PRO A 511 -19.50 9.33 8.54
CA PRO A 511 -20.08 10.41 9.32
C PRO A 511 -21.55 10.20 9.68
N GLU A 512 -22.24 9.29 9.01
CA GLU A 512 -23.62 8.90 9.28
C GLU A 512 -23.77 8.07 10.57
N VAL A 513 -22.68 7.49 11.10
CA VAL A 513 -22.69 6.73 12.34
C VAL A 513 -22.73 7.65 13.55
N SER A 514 -23.83 7.60 14.28
CA SER A 514 -24.05 8.36 15.50
C SER A 514 -24.00 7.49 16.77
N LEU A 515 -24.08 6.18 16.65
CA LEU A 515 -23.99 5.26 17.78
C LEU A 515 -22.94 4.16 17.51
N VAL A 516 -22.05 3.99 18.48
CA VAL A 516 -21.16 2.84 18.55
C VAL A 516 -21.50 2.05 19.82
N ALA A 517 -21.93 0.81 19.68
CA ALA A 517 -22.23 -0.09 20.78
C ALA A 517 -21.09 -1.11 20.94
N ILE A 518 -20.55 -1.22 22.14
CA ILE A 518 -19.47 -2.14 22.49
C ILE A 518 -20.04 -3.18 23.46
N LEU A 519 -20.28 -4.39 22.94
CA LEU A 519 -20.79 -5.49 23.74
C LEU A 519 -19.65 -6.12 24.56
N ASP A 520 -19.95 -6.60 25.76
CA ASP A 520 -18.99 -7.24 26.66
C ASP A 520 -17.69 -6.40 26.80
N ALA A 521 -17.85 -5.11 27.05
CA ALA A 521 -16.73 -4.16 27.13
C ALA A 521 -15.77 -4.44 28.32
N ASP A 522 -16.23 -5.17 29.34
CA ASP A 522 -15.46 -5.57 30.52
C ASP A 522 -14.68 -6.88 30.34
N LYS A 523 -14.73 -7.51 29.19
CA LYS A 523 -13.93 -8.70 28.87
C LYS A 523 -12.55 -8.27 28.41
N GLU A 524 -11.59 -8.20 29.32
CA GLU A 524 -10.23 -7.82 29.00
C GLU A 524 -9.59 -8.72 27.93
N GLY A 525 -8.83 -8.10 27.03
CA GLY A 525 -8.14 -8.74 25.93
C GLY A 525 -7.77 -7.75 24.85
N PHE A 526 -7.15 -8.23 23.78
CA PHE A 526 -6.68 -7.39 22.66
C PHE A 526 -7.77 -6.49 22.08
N LEU A 527 -9.00 -7.01 21.91
CA LEU A 527 -10.14 -6.28 21.34
C LEU A 527 -10.77 -5.25 22.32
N ARG A 528 -10.41 -5.28 23.57
CA ARG A 528 -10.91 -4.40 24.64
C ARG A 528 -9.76 -3.71 25.40
N SER A 529 -8.58 -3.64 24.77
CA SER A 529 -7.45 -2.87 25.28
C SER A 529 -7.74 -1.36 25.23
N GLU A 530 -7.03 -0.56 26.00
CA GLU A 530 -7.13 0.90 26.02
C GLU A 530 -7.17 1.51 24.63
N ARG A 531 -6.23 1.11 23.76
CA ARG A 531 -6.13 1.60 22.38
C ARG A 531 -7.32 1.19 21.52
N SER A 532 -7.68 -0.09 21.61
CA SER A 532 -8.81 -0.61 20.85
C SER A 532 -10.10 0.11 21.22
N LEU A 533 -10.33 0.38 22.49
CA LEU A 533 -11.48 1.13 22.97
C LEU A 533 -11.45 2.59 22.48
N VAL A 534 -10.33 3.30 22.63
CA VAL A 534 -10.22 4.70 22.15
C VAL A 534 -10.45 4.81 20.64
N GLN A 535 -9.93 3.88 19.85
CA GLN A 535 -10.16 3.84 18.40
C GLN A 535 -11.63 3.56 18.06
N THR A 536 -12.26 2.62 18.77
CA THR A 536 -13.69 2.31 18.60
C THR A 536 -14.56 3.52 18.89
N ILE A 537 -14.31 4.17 20.01
CA ILE A 537 -14.98 5.39 20.45
C ILE A 537 -14.85 6.47 19.37
N GLY A 538 -13.67 6.63 18.80
CA GLY A 538 -13.36 7.60 17.75
C GLY A 538 -14.20 7.46 16.48
N ARG A 539 -14.83 6.29 16.23
CA ARG A 539 -15.73 6.09 15.07
C ARG A 539 -17.01 6.89 15.19
N ALA A 540 -17.48 7.19 16.40
CA ALA A 540 -18.63 8.04 16.62
C ALA A 540 -18.29 9.57 16.63
N ALA A 541 -17.02 9.93 16.59
CA ALA A 541 -16.57 11.33 16.68
C ALA A 541 -16.75 12.14 15.38
N ARG A 542 -17.26 11.52 14.31
CA ARG A 542 -17.55 12.17 13.02
C ARG A 542 -18.96 12.71 12.92
N ASN A 543 -19.81 12.38 13.88
CA ASN A 543 -21.21 12.82 13.93
C ASN A 543 -21.42 13.77 15.11
N ALA A 544 -22.17 14.86 14.89
CA ALA A 544 -22.48 15.83 15.93
C ALA A 544 -23.29 15.20 17.09
N ASN A 545 -24.06 14.14 16.81
CA ASN A 545 -24.85 13.37 17.78
C ASN A 545 -24.13 12.11 18.27
N GLY A 546 -22.79 12.04 18.09
CA GLY A 546 -21.99 10.87 18.39
C GLY A 546 -22.11 10.41 19.84
N ARG A 547 -22.47 9.14 20.06
CA ARG A 547 -22.57 8.48 21.37
C ARG A 547 -21.94 7.10 21.32
N VAL A 548 -21.41 6.66 22.45
CA VAL A 548 -20.88 5.31 22.64
C VAL A 548 -21.58 4.68 23.85
N ILE A 549 -22.05 3.45 23.70
CA ILE A 549 -22.58 2.65 24.79
C ILE A 549 -21.65 1.46 25.00
N MET A 550 -21.11 1.34 26.19
CA MET A 550 -20.33 0.20 26.63
C MET A 550 -21.22 -0.68 27.52
N TYR A 551 -21.53 -1.89 27.09
CA TYR A 551 -22.23 -2.86 27.93
C TYR A 551 -21.23 -3.62 28.78
N ALA A 552 -21.27 -3.39 30.09
CA ALA A 552 -20.33 -3.94 31.05
C ALA A 552 -20.94 -3.97 32.46
N ASP A 553 -20.63 -5.02 33.22
CA ASP A 553 -21.04 -5.14 34.62
C ASP A 553 -20.01 -4.53 35.60
N LYS A 554 -18.77 -4.33 35.11
CA LYS A 554 -17.70 -3.68 35.85
C LYS A 554 -16.88 -2.80 34.92
N ILE A 555 -16.31 -1.73 35.46
CA ILE A 555 -15.38 -0.87 34.72
C ILE A 555 -13.98 -1.43 34.91
N THR A 556 -13.33 -1.86 33.82
CA THR A 556 -11.93 -2.31 33.82
C THR A 556 -10.97 -1.11 33.71
N ASP A 557 -9.69 -1.35 33.95
CA ASP A 557 -8.66 -0.30 33.83
C ASP A 557 -8.60 0.25 32.39
N SER A 558 -8.70 -0.62 31.40
CA SER A 558 -8.74 -0.23 29.97
C SER A 558 -9.97 0.63 29.63
N MET A 559 -11.13 0.28 30.16
CA MET A 559 -12.35 1.09 30.01
C MET A 559 -12.19 2.45 30.69
N LYS A 560 -11.69 2.46 31.93
CA LYS A 560 -11.46 3.68 32.68
C LYS A 560 -10.54 4.64 31.94
N TYR A 561 -9.40 4.14 31.45
CA TYR A 561 -8.48 4.94 30.64
C TYR A 561 -9.18 5.54 29.42
N ALA A 562 -9.89 4.73 28.66
CA ALA A 562 -10.58 5.18 27.42
C ALA A 562 -11.67 6.23 27.71
N ILE A 563 -12.44 6.05 28.80
CA ILE A 563 -13.46 7.00 29.23
C ILE A 563 -12.81 8.31 29.70
N ASP A 564 -11.81 8.24 30.55
CA ASP A 564 -11.13 9.42 31.12
C ASP A 564 -10.46 10.25 30.00
N GLU A 565 -9.77 9.59 29.06
CA GLU A 565 -9.11 10.26 27.94
C GLU A 565 -10.13 10.89 26.97
N THR A 566 -11.22 10.21 26.67
CA THR A 566 -12.27 10.74 25.82
C THR A 566 -12.94 11.97 26.46
N ASN A 567 -13.22 11.91 27.76
CA ASN A 567 -13.78 13.03 28.50
C ASN A 567 -12.80 14.21 28.59
N ARG A 568 -11.50 13.97 28.80
CA ARG A 568 -10.45 14.98 28.77
C ARG A 568 -10.46 15.72 27.42
N ARG A 569 -10.42 14.97 26.33
CA ARG A 569 -10.45 15.55 24.97
C ARG A 569 -11.73 16.35 24.74
N ARG A 570 -12.87 15.79 25.10
CA ARG A 570 -14.16 16.47 24.96
C ARG A 570 -14.21 17.78 25.71
N THR A 571 -13.73 17.84 26.95
CA THR A 571 -13.68 19.06 27.76
C THR A 571 -12.86 20.15 27.09
N ILE A 572 -11.70 19.81 26.52
CA ILE A 572 -10.85 20.76 25.78
C ILE A 572 -11.58 21.27 24.53
N GLN A 573 -12.23 20.39 23.79
CA GLN A 573 -12.97 20.72 22.58
C GLN A 573 -14.19 21.64 22.87
N GLU A 574 -14.94 21.36 23.94
CA GLU A 574 -16.07 22.18 24.38
C GLU A 574 -15.63 23.58 24.80
N ALA A 575 -14.52 23.68 25.57
CA ALA A 575 -13.96 24.96 25.97
C ALA A 575 -13.52 25.78 24.75
N TYR A 576 -12.83 25.17 23.79
CA TYR A 576 -12.40 25.82 22.55
C TYR A 576 -13.60 26.30 21.72
N ASN A 577 -14.61 25.46 21.51
CA ASN A 577 -15.80 25.80 20.77
C ASN A 577 -16.57 26.99 21.39
N LYS A 578 -16.65 26.99 22.74
CA LYS A 578 -17.31 28.09 23.48
C LYS A 578 -16.55 29.40 23.34
N GLU A 579 -15.22 29.35 23.44
CA GLU A 579 -14.36 30.55 23.31
C GLU A 579 -14.47 31.14 21.89
N HIS A 580 -14.52 30.32 20.86
CA HIS A 580 -14.53 30.74 19.45
C HIS A 580 -15.94 30.81 18.83
N GLY A 581 -17.00 30.54 19.59
CA GLY A 581 -18.39 30.57 19.09
C GLY A 581 -18.68 29.52 18.03
N ILE A 582 -18.00 28.38 18.05
CA ILE A 582 -18.15 27.33 17.04
C ILE A 582 -19.27 26.38 17.42
N THR A 583 -20.18 26.11 16.48
CA THR A 583 -21.20 25.07 16.62
C THR A 583 -20.77 23.81 15.88
N PRO A 584 -20.76 22.64 16.53
CA PRO A 584 -20.40 21.37 15.89
C PRO A 584 -21.31 21.07 14.70
N LYS A 585 -20.68 20.70 13.56
CA LYS A 585 -21.41 20.31 12.34
C LYS A 585 -20.83 19.03 11.76
N THR A 586 -21.69 18.07 11.47
CA THR A 586 -21.34 16.87 10.71
C THR A 586 -21.06 17.25 9.25
N ILE A 587 -19.91 16.85 8.72
CA ILE A 587 -19.53 17.05 7.32
C ILE A 587 -19.68 15.73 6.58
N TYR A 588 -20.54 15.71 5.57
CA TYR A 588 -20.74 14.57 4.68
C TYR A 588 -19.82 14.73 3.46
N LYS A 589 -18.82 13.84 3.33
CA LYS A 589 -18.02 13.73 2.12
C LYS A 589 -18.81 13.02 1.02
N ASN A 590 -18.64 13.44 -0.23
CA ASN A 590 -19.29 12.78 -1.37
C ASN A 590 -18.86 11.30 -1.47
N ILE A 591 -19.83 10.39 -1.61
CA ILE A 591 -19.61 8.94 -1.66
C ILE A 591 -18.84 8.53 -2.93
N ARG A 592 -18.88 9.35 -3.99
CA ARG A 592 -18.23 9.08 -5.28
C ARG A 592 -16.70 9.14 -5.23
N ASP A 593 -16.10 9.93 -4.35
CA ASP A 593 -14.65 10.16 -4.32
C ASP A 593 -13.85 8.96 -3.80
N LEU A 594 -14.43 8.16 -2.91
CA LEU A 594 -13.79 6.94 -2.35
C LEU A 594 -13.72 5.77 -3.36
N ILE A 595 -14.64 5.72 -4.30
CA ILE A 595 -14.73 4.62 -5.29
C ILE A 595 -13.81 4.87 -6.47
N ALA A 596 -13.61 6.12 -6.90
CA ALA A 596 -12.76 6.44 -8.04
C ALA A 596 -11.29 6.06 -7.78
N ILE A 597 -10.80 6.27 -6.55
CA ILE A 597 -9.43 5.93 -6.15
C ILE A 597 -9.26 4.40 -6.03
N THR A 598 -10.25 3.70 -5.48
CA THR A 598 -10.20 2.24 -5.30
C THR A 598 -10.40 1.50 -6.63
N HIS A 599 -11.28 2.00 -7.51
CA HIS A 599 -11.53 1.42 -8.84
C HIS A 599 -10.37 1.62 -9.83
N ALA A 600 -9.57 2.66 -9.69
CA ALA A 600 -8.37 2.83 -10.53
C ALA A 600 -7.31 1.76 -10.22
N VAL A 601 -7.29 1.25 -8.98
CA VAL A 601 -6.32 0.22 -8.53
C VAL A 601 -6.85 -1.21 -8.71
N GLU A 602 -8.16 -1.43 -8.84
CA GLU A 602 -8.79 -2.77 -8.72
C GLU A 602 -9.61 -3.21 -9.96
N LYS A 603 -9.68 -2.40 -11.02
CA LYS A 603 -10.56 -2.68 -12.16
C LYS A 603 -10.18 -3.93 -13.00
N GLU A 604 -8.99 -4.50 -12.80
CA GLU A 604 -8.51 -5.68 -13.53
C GLU A 604 -8.66 -7.02 -12.79
N GLU A 605 -8.88 -7.03 -11.47
CA GLU A 605 -8.95 -8.28 -10.69
C GLU A 605 -10.19 -9.14 -10.89
N THR A 606 -11.32 -8.57 -11.34
CA THR A 606 -12.62 -9.25 -11.23
C THR A 606 -12.95 -10.20 -12.35
N THR A 607 -12.29 -10.14 -13.51
CA THR A 607 -12.72 -10.89 -14.69
C THR A 607 -12.05 -12.27 -14.83
N GLN A 608 -10.83 -12.46 -14.38
CA GLN A 608 -10.12 -13.74 -14.60
C GLN A 608 -10.25 -14.76 -13.47
N THR A 609 -10.35 -14.32 -12.23
CA THR A 609 -10.37 -15.22 -11.05
C THR A 609 -11.72 -15.91 -10.89
N ASP A 610 -12.82 -15.23 -11.21
CA ASP A 610 -14.17 -15.80 -11.08
C ASP A 610 -14.43 -16.88 -12.14
N PHE A 611 -13.94 -16.72 -13.36
CA PHE A 611 -14.13 -17.70 -14.44
C PHE A 611 -13.45 -19.05 -14.18
N LYS A 612 -12.30 -19.08 -13.52
CA LYS A 612 -11.60 -20.34 -13.19
C LYS A 612 -12.37 -21.20 -12.17
N GLN A 613 -13.10 -20.58 -11.26
CA GLN A 613 -13.87 -21.26 -10.22
C GLN A 613 -15.30 -21.61 -10.64
N MET A 614 -15.79 -21.07 -11.75
CA MET A 614 -17.14 -21.31 -12.28
C MET A 614 -17.28 -22.70 -12.90
N THR A 615 -18.46 -23.30 -12.77
CA THR A 615 -18.83 -24.49 -13.53
C THR A 615 -18.99 -24.16 -15.01
N VAL A 616 -18.93 -25.16 -15.88
CA VAL A 616 -19.09 -24.97 -17.35
C VAL A 616 -20.42 -24.25 -17.67
N GLN A 617 -21.47 -24.52 -16.92
CA GLN A 617 -22.76 -23.88 -17.13
C GLN A 617 -22.76 -22.41 -16.71
N GLN A 618 -22.18 -22.10 -15.55
CA GLN A 618 -22.01 -20.71 -15.08
C GLN A 618 -21.13 -19.88 -16.02
N ARG A 619 -20.08 -20.46 -16.61
CA ARG A 619 -19.23 -19.79 -17.61
C ARG A 619 -20.00 -19.45 -18.89
N ARG A 620 -20.88 -20.35 -19.36
CA ARG A 620 -21.74 -20.09 -20.52
C ARG A 620 -22.73 -18.96 -20.25
N GLU A 621 -23.40 -18.97 -19.10
CA GLU A 621 -24.32 -17.92 -18.69
C GLU A 621 -23.62 -16.56 -18.55
N ALA A 622 -22.40 -16.52 -18.01
CA ALA A 622 -21.62 -15.31 -17.90
C ALA A 622 -21.20 -14.76 -19.29
N ILE A 623 -20.82 -15.63 -20.23
CA ILE A 623 -20.51 -15.23 -21.62
C ILE A 623 -21.77 -14.68 -22.32
N GLU A 624 -22.95 -15.28 -22.09
CA GLU A 624 -24.19 -14.75 -22.66
C GLU A 624 -24.52 -13.34 -22.15
N VAL A 625 -24.30 -13.08 -20.85
CA VAL A 625 -24.46 -11.73 -20.27
C VAL A 625 -23.49 -10.75 -20.91
N MET A 626 -22.21 -11.12 -21.05
CA MET A 626 -21.19 -10.28 -21.70
C MET A 626 -21.54 -10.00 -23.19
N GLU A 627 -22.13 -10.97 -23.91
CA GLU A 627 -22.61 -10.75 -25.27
C GLU A 627 -23.78 -9.75 -25.34
N LEU A 628 -24.68 -9.80 -24.38
CA LEU A 628 -25.78 -8.81 -24.28
C LEU A 628 -25.24 -7.42 -23.99
N GLU A 629 -24.27 -7.28 -23.07
CA GLU A 629 -23.61 -6.00 -22.80
C GLU A 629 -22.83 -5.47 -23.99
N MET A 630 -22.12 -6.33 -24.71
CA MET A 630 -21.42 -5.97 -25.95
C MET A 630 -22.37 -5.40 -27.00
N ARG A 631 -23.53 -6.06 -27.21
CA ARG A 631 -24.55 -5.60 -28.14
C ARG A 631 -25.20 -4.30 -27.71
N ALA A 632 -25.42 -4.11 -26.41
CA ALA A 632 -25.92 -2.86 -25.83
C ALA A 632 -24.92 -1.72 -26.03
N ALA A 633 -23.64 -1.93 -25.74
CA ALA A 633 -22.59 -0.96 -25.96
C ALA A 633 -22.46 -0.56 -27.45
N ALA A 634 -22.58 -1.53 -28.38
CA ALA A 634 -22.56 -1.25 -29.83
C ALA A 634 -23.79 -0.43 -30.26
N LYS A 635 -24.95 -0.69 -29.70
CA LYS A 635 -26.19 0.05 -29.98
C LYS A 635 -26.10 1.50 -29.46
N ASP A 636 -25.44 1.71 -28.34
CA ASP A 636 -25.20 3.02 -27.74
C ASP A 636 -23.98 3.76 -28.34
N LEU A 637 -23.46 3.25 -29.47
CA LEU A 637 -22.31 3.78 -30.24
C LEU A 637 -20.99 3.84 -29.43
N ASN A 638 -20.91 3.09 -28.32
CA ASN A 638 -19.69 2.93 -27.54
C ASN A 638 -18.87 1.74 -28.11
N PHE A 639 -18.25 1.98 -29.26
CA PHE A 639 -17.54 0.95 -30.01
C PHE A 639 -16.29 0.43 -29.32
N GLU A 640 -15.65 1.24 -28.47
CA GLU A 640 -14.48 0.87 -27.71
C GLU A 640 -14.83 -0.20 -26.65
N LYS A 641 -15.87 0.05 -25.85
CA LYS A 641 -16.38 -0.93 -24.88
C LYS A 641 -16.90 -2.20 -25.56
N ALA A 642 -17.56 -2.06 -26.72
CA ALA A 642 -18.03 -3.20 -27.49
C ALA A 642 -16.88 -4.06 -28.02
N ALA A 643 -15.77 -3.45 -28.49
CA ALA A 643 -14.58 -4.15 -28.94
C ALA A 643 -13.87 -4.89 -27.79
N GLN A 644 -13.70 -4.26 -26.64
CA GLN A 644 -13.11 -4.86 -25.44
C GLN A 644 -13.91 -6.10 -24.98
N LEU A 645 -15.23 -6.00 -24.90
CA LEU A 645 -16.10 -7.12 -24.52
C LEU A 645 -16.03 -8.26 -25.55
N ARG A 646 -15.98 -7.95 -26.85
CA ARG A 646 -15.81 -8.95 -27.92
C ARG A 646 -14.50 -9.73 -27.77
N ASP A 647 -13.40 -9.02 -27.58
CA ASP A 647 -12.07 -9.61 -27.50
C ASP A 647 -11.98 -10.50 -26.24
N MET A 648 -12.52 -10.06 -25.10
CA MET A 648 -12.62 -10.83 -23.87
C MET A 648 -13.48 -12.10 -24.03
N ILE A 649 -14.63 -12.02 -24.72
CA ILE A 649 -15.49 -13.18 -25.02
C ILE A 649 -14.74 -14.20 -25.90
N LEU A 650 -14.01 -13.73 -26.92
CA LEU A 650 -13.22 -14.60 -27.78
C LEU A 650 -12.10 -15.32 -27.02
N GLU A 651 -11.41 -14.61 -26.15
CA GLU A 651 -10.34 -15.17 -25.30
C GLU A 651 -10.89 -16.22 -24.32
N LEU A 652 -11.98 -15.92 -23.61
CA LEU A 652 -12.63 -16.86 -22.69
C LEU A 652 -13.15 -18.11 -23.40
N ARG A 653 -13.73 -17.98 -24.60
CA ARG A 653 -14.15 -19.13 -25.39
C ARG A 653 -12.97 -20.00 -25.85
N ALA A 654 -11.86 -19.39 -26.25
CA ALA A 654 -10.65 -20.10 -26.65
C ALA A 654 -10.02 -20.84 -25.47
N GLN A 655 -9.91 -20.17 -24.32
CA GLN A 655 -9.28 -20.70 -23.11
C GLN A 655 -10.05 -21.86 -22.49
N TYR A 656 -11.37 -21.79 -22.46
CA TYR A 656 -12.22 -22.79 -21.79
C TYR A 656 -12.95 -23.73 -22.76
N LYS A 657 -12.70 -23.64 -24.08
CA LYS A 657 -13.34 -24.45 -25.16
C LYS A 657 -14.87 -24.46 -25.07
N LEU A 658 -15.49 -23.28 -24.85
CA LEU A 658 -16.93 -23.08 -24.66
C LEU A 658 -17.62 -22.71 -25.98
#